data_437fbdc02ddc3518a36b5004dcbfd889
#
_entry.id   437fbdc02ddc3518a36b5004dcbfd889
#
_cell.length_a   1.000
_cell.length_b   1.000
_cell.length_c   1.000
_cell.angle_alpha   90.00
_cell.angle_beta   90.00
_cell.angle_gamma   90.00
#
_symmetry.space_group_name_H-M   'P 1'
#
loop_
_entity.id
_entity.type
_entity.pdbx_description
1 polymer ?
#
loop_
_entity_poly.entity_id
_entity_poly.type
_entity_poly.pdbx_seq_one_letter_code
_entity_poly.pdbx_strand_id
1 'polypeptide(L)'
;MKNILLISFLLTLCICSGFAQCAANEAKVKVNISTDNWGEETYWTLSDLMGTVILQGGQGGVYLGNTTYTDSICVPSNSCLFFEIYDTWGDGIFAPDGCELYLDGVLVYSGSNNIGSYASTIVNCSNSCGLVLNALNDFQAHINASITLNANDLTLIKNIFTLFPECLANSESNILLSKSVVQDYDNIIGPLFTTPNTQNGFSKDPAIAPGMELERAMIALQQGIFDYIFTSDVYEDYPQHINRWKYDACYTFPGYVAPVADSSISRSILIRANFEDPEGMNPYYDINFERMEHALRPTGLYLAPGTVASITVPDSLVGSGYWVRVGSHDWDLTDRPEFRRFDRISRKFSIDSTTIKVFNPLGGAISILVPYGANDGIISVSVNNGVEAPFFSLKSFNETTNFNAELSKPGPWAVFETDNVMFTIPKHSIVPGQYDLRQAMLDWETALRGMNSILARQIIPDKHNMYMIADVDIRVGVYSIGYPMSNTPLDYSNVPGPAYFINGPGPDDETNFHEMGHALAISQFAGEEEALVNFPYIMAMNNGLGEDLNVAVNYSFVPNTYNIDKTATHRMVSNTFGSDRDISNTTTDEVRYQHRGYGHYFEIVNILGWCPLRNFWKQESIDFENGINHGINNQVNDDRILRMSVAAQADLRPLLHVFGILPQDAVALQDTLTQSGVIPSLAVYNRLQDYFNLIPDDNAAFVNYALSIYPDLYVEGPTADPDYGVGWHYLKALNYDAVEAQNLTNILQSIVDLYYPNGQPTGSINPDLCCLLDTMRINMVNEELVVIGGVQPYDISIDTTGNIMMVTVVDFDGCESTNQFVLSSLNEEVPDEIKIYPNPSSTEIYIDLTKSNNQMEHLRIISVNGQVLIQSQKADFINISTLSEGMYILQIELAGGKQIIKKVSVLR
;
A
#
# COMPACT_ATOMS: atom_id res chain seq x y z
N MET A 1 -66.45 4.49 65.55
CA MET A 1 -66.12 5.86 65.96
C MET A 1 -65.23 6.41 64.96
N LYS A 2 -65.68 7.49 64.35
CA LYS A 2 -64.96 8.44 63.45
C LYS A 2 -64.42 7.90 62.13
N ASN A 3 -65.22 8.07 61.09
CA ASN A 3 -64.87 8.14 59.72
C ASN A 3 -63.96 9.34 59.44
N ILE A 4 -62.93 9.18 58.62
CA ILE A 4 -62.25 10.20 57.97
C ILE A 4 -62.27 9.87 56.47
N LEU A 5 -63.10 10.63 55.74
CA LEU A 5 -63.13 10.67 54.27
C LEU A 5 -61.81 11.23 53.76
N LEU A 6 -61.11 10.48 52.93
CA LEU A 6 -59.97 10.98 52.17
C LEU A 6 -60.47 11.26 50.74
N ILE A 7 -60.60 12.51 50.40
CA ILE A 7 -60.88 13.00 49.05
C ILE A 7 -59.59 12.93 48.25
N SER A 8 -59.54 11.99 47.32
CA SER A 8 -58.46 11.89 46.34
C SER A 8 -58.71 12.93 45.25
N PHE A 9 -57.87 13.99 45.27
CA PHE A 9 -57.84 14.97 44.18
C PHE A 9 -56.93 14.38 43.08
N LEU A 10 -57.56 13.83 42.05
CA LEU A 10 -56.91 13.46 40.85
C LEU A 10 -56.46 14.77 40.12
N LEU A 11 -55.23 15.18 40.35
CA LEU A 11 -54.57 16.16 39.45
C LEU A 11 -54.14 15.44 38.15
N THR A 12 -55.01 15.57 37.14
CA THR A 12 -54.59 15.18 35.78
C THR A 12 -53.58 16.25 35.33
N LEU A 13 -52.28 15.96 35.51
CA LEU A 13 -51.27 16.70 34.79
C LEU A 13 -51.43 16.34 33.31
N CYS A 14 -52.07 17.21 32.55
CA CYS A 14 -51.89 17.32 31.11
C CYS A 14 -50.41 17.71 30.93
N ILE A 15 -49.56 16.75 30.68
CA ILE A 15 -48.26 17.02 30.08
C ILE A 15 -48.57 17.42 28.63
N CYS A 16 -48.90 18.71 28.40
CA CYS A 16 -48.67 19.28 27.10
C CYS A 16 -47.16 19.23 26.89
N SER A 17 -46.68 18.32 26.09
CA SER A 17 -45.42 18.46 25.42
C SER A 17 -45.49 19.70 24.51
N GLY A 18 -45.44 20.87 25.15
CA GLY A 18 -45.23 22.12 24.43
C GLY A 18 -43.87 22.01 23.78
N PHE A 19 -43.86 21.93 22.48
CA PHE A 19 -42.64 22.22 21.71
C PHE A 19 -42.23 23.61 22.16
N ALA A 20 -41.14 23.71 22.93
CA ALA A 20 -40.61 24.99 23.34
C ALA A 20 -40.28 25.77 22.06
N GLN A 21 -41.00 26.83 21.79
CA GLN A 21 -40.70 27.73 20.68
C GLN A 21 -39.49 28.54 21.12
N CYS A 22 -38.42 28.52 20.28
CA CYS A 22 -37.24 29.28 20.58
C CYS A 22 -37.53 30.77 20.69
N ALA A 23 -36.73 31.55 21.42
CA ALA A 23 -36.85 32.98 21.54
C ALA A 23 -36.69 33.65 20.17
N ALA A 24 -37.12 34.88 20.01
CA ALA A 24 -37.14 35.61 18.72
C ALA A 24 -35.75 35.83 18.10
N ASN A 25 -34.70 35.72 18.92
CA ASN A 25 -33.31 35.82 18.52
C ASN A 25 -32.57 34.44 18.52
N GLU A 26 -33.33 33.36 18.54
CA GLU A 26 -32.83 32.01 18.53
C GLU A 26 -33.35 31.21 17.32
N ALA A 27 -32.53 30.33 16.79
CA ALA A 27 -32.87 29.33 15.79
C ALA A 27 -33.01 27.96 16.44
N LYS A 28 -33.91 27.13 15.94
CA LYS A 28 -34.07 25.76 16.42
C LYS A 28 -33.29 24.80 15.54
N VAL A 29 -32.29 24.19 16.13
CA VAL A 29 -31.59 23.05 15.50
C VAL A 29 -32.30 21.77 15.94
N LYS A 30 -32.64 20.89 14.99
CA LYS A 30 -33.22 19.57 15.23
C LYS A 30 -32.41 18.53 14.48
N VAL A 31 -32.05 17.47 15.20
CA VAL A 31 -31.31 16.31 14.67
C VAL A 31 -32.24 15.11 14.69
N ASN A 32 -32.40 14.44 13.56
CA ASN A 32 -33.06 13.14 13.46
C ASN A 32 -32.00 12.10 13.06
N ILE A 33 -31.90 11.01 13.80
CA ILE A 33 -31.07 9.88 13.46
C ILE A 33 -31.99 8.65 13.35
N SER A 34 -32.06 8.05 12.17
CA SER A 34 -32.71 6.76 11.96
C SER A 34 -31.59 5.72 11.76
N THR A 35 -31.42 4.87 12.75
CA THR A 35 -30.39 3.83 12.74
C THR A 35 -30.88 2.62 11.97
N ASP A 36 -29.95 1.99 11.27
CA ASP A 36 -30.11 0.67 10.67
C ASP A 36 -30.06 -0.47 11.73
N ASN A 37 -29.64 -1.69 11.33
CA ASN A 37 -29.61 -2.84 12.26
C ASN A 37 -28.58 -2.69 13.39
N TRP A 38 -27.56 -1.84 13.22
CA TRP A 38 -26.39 -1.69 14.11
C TRP A 38 -26.33 -0.30 14.74
N GLY A 39 -27.41 0.14 15.35
CA GLY A 39 -27.50 1.49 15.94
C GLY A 39 -26.42 1.81 16.99
N GLU A 40 -25.83 0.80 17.62
CA GLU A 40 -24.78 0.94 18.63
C GLU A 40 -23.47 1.53 18.08
N GLU A 41 -23.25 1.49 16.78
CA GLU A 41 -22.04 2.04 16.15
C GLU A 41 -22.20 3.51 15.75
N THR A 42 -23.43 4.03 15.73
CA THR A 42 -23.74 5.41 15.36
C THR A 42 -23.74 6.35 16.56
N TYR A 43 -22.94 7.43 16.49
CA TYR A 43 -23.02 8.54 17.42
C TYR A 43 -22.76 9.89 16.73
N TRP A 44 -23.18 10.99 17.36
CA TRP A 44 -23.05 12.32 16.78
C TRP A 44 -22.86 13.39 17.85
N THR A 45 -22.30 14.53 17.41
CA THR A 45 -22.14 15.73 18.22
C THR A 45 -22.56 16.99 17.46
N LEU A 46 -23.05 17.98 18.19
CA LEU A 46 -23.25 19.35 17.73
C LEU A 46 -22.46 20.26 18.66
N SER A 47 -21.47 20.97 18.14
CA SER A 47 -20.57 21.82 18.91
C SER A 47 -20.58 23.26 18.41
N ASP A 48 -20.10 24.16 19.25
CA ASP A 48 -19.79 25.53 18.86
C ASP A 48 -18.40 25.61 18.19
N LEU A 49 -18.01 26.80 17.76
CA LEU A 49 -16.70 27.02 17.13
C LEU A 49 -15.51 26.79 18.08
N MET A 50 -15.76 26.70 19.39
CA MET A 50 -14.73 26.34 20.38
C MET A 50 -14.57 24.82 20.53
N GLY A 51 -15.41 24.03 19.84
CA GLY A 51 -15.50 22.59 20.05
C GLY A 51 -16.28 22.19 21.31
N THR A 52 -17.00 23.13 21.95
CA THR A 52 -17.84 22.82 23.11
C THR A 52 -19.09 22.12 22.61
N VAL A 53 -19.26 20.85 22.99
CA VAL A 53 -20.43 20.07 22.64
C VAL A 53 -21.66 20.66 23.33
N ILE A 54 -22.65 21.12 22.53
CA ILE A 54 -23.91 21.69 22.98
C ILE A 54 -25.08 20.70 22.91
N LEU A 55 -24.98 19.70 22.05
CA LEU A 55 -25.92 18.59 21.94
C LEU A 55 -25.18 17.36 21.37
N GLN A 56 -25.55 16.17 21.82
CA GLN A 56 -24.95 14.92 21.35
C GLN A 56 -25.90 13.74 21.55
N GLY A 57 -25.67 12.65 20.82
CA GLY A 57 -26.42 11.41 20.97
C GLY A 57 -25.65 10.19 20.51
N GLY A 58 -26.08 9.01 20.95
CA GLY A 58 -25.48 7.73 20.55
C GLY A 58 -24.17 7.35 21.24
N GLN A 59 -23.54 8.23 22.02
CA GLN A 59 -22.26 7.93 22.67
C GLN A 59 -22.31 6.67 23.55
N GLY A 60 -21.28 5.82 23.39
CA GLY A 60 -21.15 4.58 24.16
C GLY A 60 -22.07 3.45 23.69
N GLY A 61 -22.55 3.50 22.44
CA GLY A 61 -23.34 2.41 21.85
C GLY A 61 -24.74 2.30 22.40
N VAL A 62 -25.37 3.44 22.78
CA VAL A 62 -26.68 3.45 23.44
C VAL A 62 -27.86 3.44 22.47
N TYR A 63 -27.62 3.65 21.17
CA TYR A 63 -28.69 3.58 20.18
C TYR A 63 -29.01 2.11 19.85
N LEU A 64 -30.31 1.86 19.68
CA LEU A 64 -30.81 0.56 19.25
C LEU A 64 -30.96 0.56 17.73
N GLY A 65 -30.75 -0.59 17.09
CA GLY A 65 -30.98 -0.74 15.66
C GLY A 65 -32.45 -0.51 15.24
N ASN A 66 -32.64 -0.07 14.00
CA ASN A 66 -33.94 0.21 13.37
C ASN A 66 -34.82 1.18 14.20
N THR A 67 -34.21 2.20 14.76
CA THR A 67 -34.88 3.14 15.67
C THR A 67 -34.58 4.58 15.27
N THR A 68 -35.62 5.43 15.26
CA THR A 68 -35.44 6.86 15.00
C THR A 68 -35.33 7.65 16.30
N TYR A 69 -34.27 8.41 16.44
CA TYR A 69 -34.00 9.32 17.55
C TYR A 69 -34.14 10.76 17.06
N THR A 70 -34.70 11.60 17.91
CA THR A 70 -34.90 13.02 17.60
C THR A 70 -34.49 13.86 18.78
N ASP A 71 -33.54 14.78 18.55
CA ASP A 71 -33.12 15.76 19.53
C ASP A 71 -33.23 17.18 18.97
N SER A 72 -33.38 18.17 19.81
CA SER A 72 -33.43 19.56 19.38
C SER A 72 -33.00 20.53 20.46
N ILE A 73 -32.38 21.65 20.04
CA ILE A 73 -31.91 22.72 20.90
C ILE A 73 -32.18 24.08 20.27
N CYS A 74 -32.45 25.10 21.10
CA CYS A 74 -32.46 26.49 20.67
C CYS A 74 -31.07 27.11 20.85
N VAL A 75 -30.58 27.79 19.80
CA VAL A 75 -29.27 28.42 19.74
C VAL A 75 -29.42 29.85 19.22
N PRO A 76 -28.51 30.77 19.54
CA PRO A 76 -28.57 32.12 18.97
C PRO A 76 -28.62 32.07 17.43
N SER A 77 -29.46 32.90 16.80
CA SER A 77 -29.75 32.87 15.36
C SER A 77 -28.53 33.09 14.45
N ASN A 78 -27.43 33.59 15.00
CA ASN A 78 -26.17 33.84 14.28
C ASN A 78 -24.98 33.05 14.80
N SER A 79 -25.21 32.02 15.61
CA SER A 79 -24.15 31.11 16.06
C SER A 79 -23.76 30.14 14.97
N CYS A 80 -22.47 30.05 14.66
CA CYS A 80 -21.94 28.99 13.81
C CYS A 80 -21.80 27.71 14.62
N LEU A 81 -22.34 26.61 14.11
CA LEU A 81 -22.34 25.31 14.76
C LEU A 81 -21.74 24.26 13.84
N PHE A 82 -21.08 23.28 14.43
CA PHE A 82 -20.47 22.17 13.76
C PHE A 82 -21.19 20.88 14.16
N PHE A 83 -21.77 20.19 13.20
CA PHE A 83 -22.40 18.90 13.37
C PHE A 83 -21.48 17.82 12.82
N GLU A 84 -21.27 16.77 13.60
CA GLU A 84 -20.46 15.61 13.25
C GLU A 84 -21.25 14.35 13.53
N ILE A 85 -21.20 13.39 12.64
CA ILE A 85 -21.76 12.06 12.80
C ILE A 85 -20.69 11.02 12.49
N TYR A 86 -20.67 9.98 13.29
CA TYR A 86 -19.67 8.92 13.28
C TYR A 86 -20.36 7.57 13.20
N ASP A 87 -19.70 6.67 12.46
CA ASP A 87 -19.99 5.27 12.40
C ASP A 87 -18.69 4.51 12.72
N THR A 88 -18.69 3.69 13.76
CA THR A 88 -17.45 3.06 14.27
C THR A 88 -16.94 1.92 13.40
N TRP A 89 -17.78 1.32 12.55
CA TRP A 89 -17.39 0.27 11.61
C TRP A 89 -17.05 0.80 10.22
N GLY A 90 -17.54 2.01 9.90
CA GLY A 90 -17.16 2.72 8.70
C GLY A 90 -17.93 2.36 7.44
N ASP A 91 -18.99 1.56 7.55
CA ASP A 91 -19.86 1.18 6.44
C ASP A 91 -21.09 2.13 6.29
N GLY A 92 -21.26 3.08 7.24
CA GLY A 92 -22.29 4.10 7.24
C GLY A 92 -23.67 3.56 7.64
N ILE A 93 -24.69 4.41 7.62
CA ILE A 93 -26.06 4.03 7.97
C ILE A 93 -26.78 3.58 6.70
N PHE A 94 -27.21 2.33 6.62
CA PHE A 94 -27.83 1.77 5.42
C PHE A 94 -29.19 2.38 5.09
N ALA A 95 -29.41 2.76 3.84
CA ALA A 95 -30.69 3.29 3.37
C ALA A 95 -31.83 2.26 3.54
N PRO A 96 -33.08 2.71 3.92
CA PRO A 96 -33.56 4.10 3.88
C PRO A 96 -33.25 4.92 5.14
N ASP A 97 -32.54 4.36 6.10
CA ASP A 97 -32.16 5.02 7.33
C ASP A 97 -31.07 6.09 7.08
N GLY A 98 -30.70 6.87 8.08
CA GLY A 98 -29.72 7.95 7.94
C GLY A 98 -29.91 9.06 8.98
N CYS A 99 -29.20 10.17 8.74
CA CYS A 99 -29.32 11.35 9.57
C CYS A 99 -29.90 12.53 8.80
N GLU A 100 -30.66 13.35 9.48
CA GLU A 100 -31.23 14.61 8.98
C GLU A 100 -31.02 15.72 10.00
N LEU A 101 -30.60 16.87 9.53
CA LEU A 101 -30.42 18.07 10.35
C LEU A 101 -31.31 19.19 9.83
N TYR A 102 -32.07 19.79 10.71
CA TYR A 102 -33.01 20.87 10.40
C TYR A 102 -32.63 22.15 11.16
N LEU A 103 -32.70 23.28 10.48
CA LEU A 103 -32.62 24.64 11.06
C LEU A 103 -33.94 25.33 10.85
N ASP A 104 -34.64 25.71 11.93
CA ASP A 104 -36.00 26.29 11.92
C ASP A 104 -37.00 25.54 11.05
N GLY A 105 -36.87 24.19 11.05
CA GLY A 105 -37.74 23.29 10.28
C GLY A 105 -37.33 23.13 8.81
N VAL A 106 -36.29 23.78 8.34
CA VAL A 106 -35.71 23.60 7.01
C VAL A 106 -34.64 22.56 7.07
N LEU A 107 -34.67 21.53 6.20
CA LEU A 107 -33.62 20.53 6.08
C LEU A 107 -32.35 21.17 5.56
N VAL A 108 -31.24 21.09 6.30
CA VAL A 108 -29.95 21.68 5.97
C VAL A 108 -28.87 20.63 5.70
N TYR A 109 -29.07 19.40 6.18
CA TYR A 109 -28.18 18.28 5.91
C TYR A 109 -28.96 16.96 5.95
N SER A 110 -28.60 16.04 5.08
CA SER A 110 -29.09 14.66 5.07
C SER A 110 -27.97 13.72 4.61
N GLY A 111 -27.74 12.63 5.35
CA GLY A 111 -26.74 11.61 5.06
C GLY A 111 -27.26 10.21 5.33
N SER A 112 -26.80 9.25 4.54
CA SER A 112 -27.08 7.82 4.69
C SER A 112 -25.83 7.03 4.30
N ASN A 113 -25.89 6.03 3.43
CA ASN A 113 -24.77 5.16 3.02
C ASN A 113 -23.47 5.88 2.63
N ASN A 114 -23.50 7.16 2.34
CA ASN A 114 -22.34 7.98 1.99
C ASN A 114 -21.65 8.62 3.21
N ILE A 115 -22.09 8.33 4.43
CA ILE A 115 -21.47 8.86 5.65
C ILE A 115 -20.10 8.19 5.85
N GLY A 116 -19.96 6.91 5.51
CA GLY A 116 -18.77 6.13 5.84
C GLY A 116 -18.51 6.14 7.34
N SER A 117 -17.26 6.15 7.76
CA SER A 117 -16.89 6.24 9.18
C SER A 117 -17.15 7.62 9.80
N TYR A 118 -17.30 8.68 8.99
CA TYR A 118 -17.43 10.06 9.46
C TYR A 118 -18.07 10.97 8.42
N ALA A 119 -18.95 11.84 8.86
CA ALA A 119 -19.44 12.97 8.07
C ALA A 119 -19.67 14.20 8.94
N SER A 120 -19.55 15.39 8.37
CA SER A 120 -19.74 16.64 9.09
C SER A 120 -20.38 17.71 8.23
N THR A 121 -20.99 18.70 8.88
CA THR A 121 -21.54 19.90 8.24
C THR A 121 -21.60 21.07 9.20
N ILE A 122 -21.56 22.28 8.65
CA ILE A 122 -21.69 23.53 9.39
C ILE A 122 -23.10 24.07 9.23
N VAL A 123 -23.68 24.49 10.33
CA VAL A 123 -25.03 25.03 10.36
C VAL A 123 -25.08 26.42 11.00
N ASN A 124 -26.06 27.20 10.59
CA ASN A 124 -26.39 28.52 11.15
C ASN A 124 -25.23 29.55 11.06
N CYS A 125 -24.34 29.41 10.04
CA CYS A 125 -23.18 30.29 9.86
C CYS A 125 -23.36 31.22 8.64
N SER A 126 -23.91 32.40 8.84
CA SER A 126 -24.24 33.33 7.74
C SER A 126 -23.07 34.23 7.27
N ASN A 127 -21.94 34.25 7.99
CA ASN A 127 -20.80 35.13 7.67
C ASN A 127 -19.47 34.44 7.96
N SER A 128 -19.29 33.24 7.47
CA SER A 128 -18.08 32.44 7.67
C SER A 128 -16.81 33.14 7.17
N CYS A 129 -16.85 33.75 5.98
CA CYS A 129 -15.67 34.45 5.45
C CYS A 129 -15.35 35.76 6.18
N GLY A 130 -16.33 36.38 6.80
CA GLY A 130 -16.10 37.51 7.72
C GLY A 130 -15.38 37.07 9.00
N LEU A 131 -15.70 35.86 9.50
CA LEU A 131 -14.99 35.26 10.64
C LEU A 131 -13.53 34.97 10.28
N VAL A 132 -13.28 34.38 9.09
CA VAL A 132 -11.91 34.12 8.62
C VAL A 132 -11.09 35.39 8.47
N LEU A 133 -11.68 36.46 7.89
CA LEU A 133 -11.00 37.75 7.74
C LEU A 133 -10.64 38.33 9.11
N ASN A 134 -11.55 38.31 10.08
CA ASN A 134 -11.28 38.78 11.44
C ASN A 134 -10.19 37.92 12.11
N ALA A 135 -10.27 36.57 11.98
CA ALA A 135 -9.27 35.65 12.51
C ALA A 135 -7.88 35.94 11.93
N LEU A 136 -7.77 36.17 10.61
CA LEU A 136 -6.49 36.51 9.96
C LEU A 136 -5.91 37.81 10.53
N ASN A 137 -6.75 38.89 10.71
CA ASN A 137 -6.29 40.15 11.24
C ASN A 137 -5.85 40.03 12.71
N ASP A 138 -6.64 39.38 13.56
CA ASP A 138 -6.33 39.19 14.97
C ASP A 138 -5.09 38.31 15.15
N PHE A 139 -4.95 37.25 14.33
CA PHE A 139 -3.79 36.36 14.35
C PHE A 139 -2.52 37.10 13.92
N GLN A 140 -2.57 37.90 12.85
CA GLN A 140 -1.45 38.73 12.44
C GLN A 140 -1.06 39.76 13.50
N ALA A 141 -2.05 40.41 14.13
CA ALA A 141 -1.82 41.38 15.20
C ALA A 141 -1.16 40.73 16.43
N HIS A 142 -1.53 39.47 16.74
CA HIS A 142 -0.89 38.70 17.81
C HIS A 142 0.57 38.33 17.47
N ILE A 143 0.84 37.82 16.27
CA ILE A 143 2.18 37.49 15.79
C ILE A 143 3.08 38.74 15.86
N ASN A 144 2.55 39.88 15.44
CA ASN A 144 3.26 41.19 15.47
C ASN A 144 3.30 41.86 16.86
N ALA A 145 2.85 41.14 17.90
CA ALA A 145 2.78 41.63 19.29
C ALA A 145 1.97 42.92 19.49
N SER A 146 1.04 43.25 18.58
CA SER A 146 0.13 44.39 18.67
C SER A 146 -1.05 44.13 19.62
N ILE A 147 -1.46 42.89 19.74
CA ILE A 147 -2.42 42.36 20.71
C ILE A 147 -1.88 41.09 21.34
N THR A 148 -2.49 40.65 22.45
CA THR A 148 -2.19 39.37 23.06
C THR A 148 -3.45 38.51 23.09
N LEU A 149 -3.43 37.37 22.36
CA LEU A 149 -4.46 36.36 22.39
C LEU A 149 -4.11 35.30 23.43
N ASN A 150 -5.11 34.79 24.13
CA ASN A 150 -4.95 33.67 25.05
C ASN A 150 -5.12 32.32 24.32
N ALA A 151 -4.92 31.21 25.02
CA ALA A 151 -5.02 29.89 24.46
C ALA A 151 -6.40 29.58 23.82
N ASN A 152 -7.48 30.09 24.44
CA ASN A 152 -8.83 29.89 23.89
C ASN A 152 -9.04 30.70 22.61
N ASP A 153 -8.52 31.94 22.55
CA ASP A 153 -8.60 32.77 21.35
C ASP A 153 -7.86 32.11 20.19
N LEU A 154 -6.67 31.56 20.43
CA LEU A 154 -5.88 30.82 19.42
C LEU A 154 -6.56 29.52 18.99
N THR A 155 -7.21 28.83 19.92
CA THR A 155 -8.01 27.62 19.59
C THR A 155 -9.21 27.98 18.71
N LEU A 156 -9.90 29.10 19.01
CA LEU A 156 -10.99 29.59 18.17
C LEU A 156 -10.48 29.92 16.74
N ILE A 157 -9.37 30.61 16.63
CA ILE A 157 -8.75 30.97 15.35
C ILE A 157 -8.39 29.68 14.57
N LYS A 158 -7.75 28.70 15.23
CA LYS A 158 -7.46 27.39 14.66
C LYS A 158 -8.72 26.73 14.10
N ASN A 159 -9.80 26.70 14.88
CA ASN A 159 -11.07 26.08 14.46
C ASN A 159 -11.71 26.82 13.28
N ILE A 160 -11.66 28.17 13.26
CA ILE A 160 -12.15 28.96 12.12
C ILE A 160 -11.39 28.62 10.84
N PHE A 161 -10.06 28.52 10.88
CA PHE A 161 -9.24 28.15 9.71
C PHE A 161 -9.49 26.70 9.27
N THR A 162 -9.79 25.80 10.21
CA THR A 162 -10.11 24.42 9.91
C THR A 162 -11.51 24.24 9.30
N LEU A 163 -12.49 25.01 9.78
CA LEU A 163 -13.90 24.88 9.40
C LEU A 163 -14.26 25.65 8.14
N PHE A 164 -13.56 26.74 7.82
CA PHE A 164 -13.86 27.62 6.68
C PHE A 164 -12.63 27.91 5.81
N PRO A 165 -11.82 26.90 5.46
CA PRO A 165 -10.58 27.12 4.74
C PRO A 165 -10.79 27.69 3.33
N GLU A 166 -11.95 27.40 2.68
CA GLU A 166 -12.34 27.93 1.37
C GLU A 166 -12.41 29.45 1.34
N CYS A 167 -12.72 30.06 2.49
CA CYS A 167 -12.78 31.52 2.62
C CYS A 167 -11.40 32.22 2.52
N LEU A 168 -10.31 31.48 2.66
CA LEU A 168 -8.96 32.00 2.46
C LEU A 168 -8.72 32.43 1.01
N ALA A 169 -9.38 31.75 0.05
CA ALA A 169 -9.25 31.98 -1.38
C ALA A 169 -10.37 32.83 -1.99
N ASN A 170 -11.36 33.29 -1.21
CA ASN A 170 -12.55 33.95 -1.74
C ASN A 170 -12.32 35.36 -2.32
N SER A 171 -11.15 35.94 -2.11
CA SER A 171 -10.78 37.25 -2.67
C SER A 171 -9.24 37.42 -2.70
N GLU A 172 -8.77 38.24 -3.63
CA GLU A 172 -7.34 38.59 -3.73
C GLU A 172 -6.79 39.15 -2.41
N SER A 173 -7.60 39.96 -1.69
CA SER A 173 -7.21 40.53 -0.40
C SER A 173 -7.00 39.46 0.68
N ASN A 174 -7.83 38.41 0.71
CA ASN A 174 -7.66 37.32 1.66
C ASN A 174 -6.42 36.50 1.35
N ILE A 175 -6.15 36.23 0.06
CA ILE A 175 -4.93 35.56 -0.39
C ILE A 175 -3.67 36.33 0.06
N LEU A 176 -3.65 37.64 -0.17
CA LEU A 176 -2.52 38.50 0.22
C LEU A 176 -2.35 38.58 1.74
N LEU A 177 -3.46 38.69 2.48
CA LEU A 177 -3.41 38.73 3.96
C LEU A 177 -2.92 37.39 4.50
N SER A 178 -3.43 36.26 4.01
CA SER A 178 -2.97 34.94 4.39
C SER A 178 -1.48 34.76 4.17
N LYS A 179 -0.98 35.22 3.00
CA LYS A 179 0.45 35.21 2.68
C LYS A 179 1.26 36.06 3.67
N SER A 180 0.77 37.27 3.99
CA SER A 180 1.42 38.18 4.94
C SER A 180 1.50 37.56 6.34
N VAL A 181 0.42 36.93 6.81
CA VAL A 181 0.37 36.26 8.14
C VAL A 181 1.43 35.16 8.24
N VAL A 182 1.52 34.32 7.22
CA VAL A 182 2.54 33.22 7.17
C VAL A 182 3.96 33.82 7.15
N GLN A 183 4.21 34.85 6.33
CA GLN A 183 5.51 35.50 6.25
C GLN A 183 5.91 36.19 7.57
N ASP A 184 4.97 36.86 8.25
CA ASP A 184 5.22 37.48 9.55
C ASP A 184 5.56 36.41 10.60
N TYR A 185 4.84 35.29 10.60
CA TYR A 185 5.13 34.17 11.49
C TYR A 185 6.53 33.61 11.27
N ASP A 186 6.88 33.26 10.02
CA ASP A 186 8.18 32.71 9.68
C ASP A 186 9.33 33.64 10.03
N ASN A 187 9.14 34.96 9.86
CA ASN A 187 10.15 35.99 10.15
C ASN A 187 10.33 36.30 11.66
N ILE A 188 9.25 36.23 12.44
CA ILE A 188 9.26 36.70 13.86
C ILE A 188 9.45 35.50 14.81
N ILE A 189 8.78 34.39 14.54
CA ILE A 189 8.74 33.20 15.40
C ILE A 189 9.65 32.11 14.88
N GLY A 190 9.66 31.94 13.57
CA GLY A 190 10.37 30.87 12.85
C GLY A 190 9.42 29.91 12.16
N PRO A 191 9.89 29.23 11.11
CA PRO A 191 9.06 28.33 10.33
C PRO A 191 8.62 27.10 11.13
N LEU A 192 7.43 26.60 10.83
CA LEU A 192 6.92 25.36 11.42
C LEU A 192 7.87 24.18 11.15
N PHE A 193 7.92 23.25 12.08
CA PHE A 193 8.73 22.03 12.03
C PHE A 193 10.27 22.24 12.01
N THR A 194 10.73 23.49 12.06
CA THR A 194 12.15 23.83 12.15
C THR A 194 12.53 24.45 13.48
N THR A 195 11.56 24.88 14.26
CA THR A 195 11.77 25.44 15.61
C THR A 195 12.01 24.30 16.62
N PRO A 196 12.73 24.55 17.72
CA PRO A 196 12.96 23.56 18.77
C PRO A 196 11.67 22.91 19.31
N ASN A 197 10.58 23.69 19.37
CA ASN A 197 9.29 23.23 19.90
C ASN A 197 8.55 22.29 18.95
N THR A 198 8.78 22.38 17.65
CA THR A 198 8.04 21.64 16.62
C THR A 198 8.90 20.66 15.84
N GLN A 199 10.22 20.71 15.98
CA GLN A 199 11.16 19.90 15.16
C GLN A 199 10.91 18.40 15.24
N ASN A 200 10.47 17.88 16.40
CA ASN A 200 10.20 16.45 16.62
C ASN A 200 8.69 16.11 16.57
N GLY A 201 7.87 17.08 16.15
CA GLY A 201 6.43 16.96 16.20
C GLY A 201 5.84 17.19 17.60
N PHE A 202 4.51 17.28 17.67
CA PHE A 202 3.78 17.44 18.93
C PHE A 202 2.33 16.95 18.76
N SER A 203 1.67 16.64 19.89
CA SER A 203 0.28 16.14 19.87
C SER A 203 -0.70 17.17 19.32
N LYS A 204 -1.64 16.68 18.51
CA LYS A 204 -2.79 17.46 18.05
C LYS A 204 -3.73 17.81 19.21
N ASP A 205 -3.76 16.98 20.26
CA ASP A 205 -4.56 17.23 21.47
C ASP A 205 -3.92 18.30 22.36
N PRO A 206 -4.59 19.43 22.60
CA PRO A 206 -4.09 20.50 23.49
C PRO A 206 -3.95 20.04 24.95
N ALA A 207 -4.68 18.99 25.38
CA ALA A 207 -4.53 18.46 26.74
C ALA A 207 -3.20 17.69 26.91
N ILE A 208 -2.66 17.09 25.84
CA ILE A 208 -1.38 16.37 25.85
C ILE A 208 -0.20 17.31 25.61
N ALA A 209 -0.35 18.27 24.71
CA ALA A 209 0.68 19.28 24.40
C ALA A 209 0.14 20.70 24.59
N PRO A 210 -0.04 21.17 25.84
CA PRO A 210 -0.48 22.53 26.11
C PRO A 210 0.61 23.55 25.71
N GLY A 211 0.20 24.76 25.35
CA GLY A 211 1.10 25.84 24.97
C GLY A 211 1.56 25.81 23.51
N MET A 212 0.97 24.92 22.67
CA MET A 212 1.21 24.81 21.24
C MET A 212 0.02 25.31 20.40
N GLU A 213 -0.84 26.17 20.99
CA GLU A 213 -2.06 26.65 20.34
C GLU A 213 -1.73 27.57 19.15
N LEU A 214 -0.66 28.36 19.25
CA LEU A 214 -0.18 29.23 18.18
C LEU A 214 0.26 28.40 16.95
N GLU A 215 1.05 27.36 17.18
CA GLU A 215 1.55 26.45 16.15
C GLU A 215 0.39 25.69 15.51
N ARG A 216 -0.59 25.20 16.31
CA ARG A 216 -1.78 24.53 15.78
C ARG A 216 -2.60 25.47 14.88
N ALA A 217 -2.76 26.73 15.28
CA ALA A 217 -3.48 27.71 14.48
C ALA A 217 -2.72 28.02 13.16
N MET A 218 -1.39 28.12 13.23
CA MET A 218 -0.58 28.33 12.02
C MET A 218 -0.58 27.12 11.10
N ILE A 219 -0.55 25.88 11.64
CA ILE A 219 -0.68 24.65 10.83
C ILE A 219 -2.05 24.64 10.12
N ALA A 220 -3.13 24.95 10.83
CA ALA A 220 -4.46 25.00 10.24
C ALA A 220 -4.54 26.04 9.12
N LEU A 221 -3.96 27.24 9.33
CA LEU A 221 -3.89 28.27 8.30
C LEU A 221 -3.08 27.79 7.07
N GLN A 222 -1.86 27.29 7.26
CA GLN A 222 -1.00 26.87 6.16
C GLN A 222 -1.60 25.64 5.43
N GLN A 223 -2.27 24.73 6.14
CA GLN A 223 -2.98 23.62 5.50
C GLN A 223 -4.17 24.11 4.67
N GLY A 224 -4.98 25.04 5.19
CA GLY A 224 -6.07 25.67 4.45
C GLY A 224 -5.56 26.42 3.20
N ILE A 225 -4.46 27.16 3.32
CA ILE A 225 -3.80 27.81 2.18
C ILE A 225 -3.35 26.75 1.15
N PHE A 226 -2.71 25.67 1.60
CA PHE A 226 -2.27 24.57 0.74
C PHE A 226 -3.43 23.98 -0.05
N ASP A 227 -4.56 23.72 0.62
CA ASP A 227 -5.70 23.05 0.02
C ASP A 227 -6.54 23.94 -0.91
N TYR A 228 -6.69 25.23 -0.58
CA TYR A 228 -7.66 26.11 -1.24
C TYR A 228 -7.03 27.27 -2.02
N ILE A 229 -5.80 27.71 -1.71
CA ILE A 229 -5.13 28.76 -2.49
C ILE A 229 -4.21 28.14 -3.56
N PHE A 230 -3.49 27.07 -3.25
CA PHE A 230 -2.63 26.42 -4.23
C PHE A 230 -3.43 25.49 -5.16
N THR A 231 -4.43 26.05 -5.85
CA THR A 231 -5.31 25.35 -6.82
C THR A 231 -5.15 25.93 -8.22
N SER A 232 -5.54 25.18 -9.24
CA SER A 232 -5.49 25.63 -10.63
C SER A 232 -6.32 26.89 -10.85
N ASP A 233 -7.53 26.94 -10.29
CA ASP A 233 -8.45 28.07 -10.41
C ASP A 233 -7.84 29.38 -9.85
N VAL A 234 -7.27 29.31 -8.64
CA VAL A 234 -6.61 30.47 -8.04
C VAL A 234 -5.35 30.86 -8.81
N TYR A 235 -4.64 29.89 -9.38
CA TYR A 235 -3.47 30.19 -10.21
C TYR A 235 -3.87 30.89 -11.52
N GLU A 236 -4.96 30.50 -12.14
CA GLU A 236 -5.47 31.16 -13.35
C GLU A 236 -5.81 32.63 -13.08
N ASP A 237 -6.48 32.90 -11.96
CA ASP A 237 -6.89 34.27 -11.58
C ASP A 237 -5.73 35.12 -11.03
N TYR A 238 -4.82 34.49 -10.24
CA TYR A 238 -3.78 35.21 -9.46
C TYR A 238 -2.39 34.53 -9.54
N PRO A 239 -1.83 34.27 -10.74
CA PRO A 239 -0.56 33.56 -10.88
C PRO A 239 0.61 34.25 -10.18
N GLN A 240 0.58 35.60 -10.06
CA GLN A 240 1.60 36.41 -9.38
C GLN A 240 1.66 36.14 -7.87
N HIS A 241 0.59 35.67 -7.25
CA HIS A 241 0.54 35.42 -5.80
C HIS A 241 1.04 34.01 -5.47
N ILE A 242 0.81 33.04 -6.34
CA ILE A 242 1.30 31.65 -6.20
C ILE A 242 2.80 31.59 -6.47
N ASN A 243 3.26 32.30 -7.50
CA ASN A 243 4.66 32.31 -7.89
C ASN A 243 5.54 32.88 -6.77
N ARG A 244 6.63 32.21 -6.41
CA ARG A 244 7.55 32.55 -5.34
C ARG A 244 6.96 32.48 -3.91
N TRP A 245 5.83 31.83 -3.73
CA TRP A 245 5.30 31.54 -2.42
C TRP A 245 5.68 30.13 -2.00
N LYS A 246 6.65 30.02 -1.11
CA LYS A 246 7.09 28.75 -0.50
C LYS A 246 6.78 28.76 0.99
N TYR A 247 6.66 27.58 1.57
CA TYR A 247 6.67 27.40 3.01
C TYR A 247 8.09 27.08 3.46
N ASP A 248 8.58 27.83 4.45
CA ASP A 248 9.94 27.61 4.95
C ASP A 248 10.09 26.26 5.68
N ALA A 249 9.00 25.62 6.07
CA ALA A 249 8.98 24.22 6.52
C ALA A 249 9.60 23.23 5.51
N CYS A 250 9.65 23.58 4.22
CA CYS A 250 10.29 22.75 3.18
C CYS A 250 11.78 22.49 3.44
N TYR A 251 12.46 23.33 4.23
CA TYR A 251 13.86 23.08 4.60
C TYR A 251 14.04 21.86 5.49
N THR A 252 13.02 21.49 6.23
CA THR A 252 13.01 20.29 7.07
C THR A 252 12.41 19.10 6.29
N PHE A 253 11.18 19.27 5.78
CA PHE A 253 10.47 18.21 5.07
C PHE A 253 9.49 18.78 4.05
N PRO A 254 9.40 18.25 2.81
CA PRO A 254 10.09 17.07 2.26
C PRO A 254 11.53 17.33 1.81
N GLY A 255 12.02 18.55 1.84
CA GLY A 255 13.39 18.91 1.52
C GLY A 255 13.47 20.01 0.47
N TYR A 256 14.35 20.97 0.72
CA TYR A 256 14.59 22.10 -0.16
C TYR A 256 15.58 21.76 -1.26
N VAL A 257 15.30 22.26 -2.46
CA VAL A 257 16.26 22.35 -3.55
C VAL A 257 16.17 23.73 -4.20
N ALA A 258 17.30 24.27 -4.64
CA ALA A 258 17.33 25.54 -5.34
C ALA A 258 16.62 25.42 -6.71
N PRO A 259 15.87 26.44 -7.14
CA PRO A 259 15.31 26.46 -8.49
C PRO A 259 16.40 26.35 -9.57
N VAL A 260 16.02 25.84 -10.74
CA VAL A 260 16.91 25.82 -11.90
C VAL A 260 17.31 27.24 -12.28
N ALA A 261 18.55 27.42 -12.74
CA ALA A 261 19.05 28.73 -13.14
C ALA A 261 18.33 29.28 -14.39
N ASP A 262 17.92 28.38 -15.28
CA ASP A 262 17.17 28.70 -16.50
C ASP A 262 15.88 27.88 -16.57
N SER A 263 14.76 28.51 -16.26
CA SER A 263 13.44 27.87 -16.26
C SER A 263 12.89 27.59 -17.66
N SER A 264 13.54 28.10 -18.73
CA SER A 264 13.14 27.83 -20.10
C SER A 264 13.61 26.47 -20.62
N ILE A 265 14.58 25.84 -19.94
CA ILE A 265 15.09 24.53 -20.33
C ILE A 265 13.99 23.49 -20.14
N SER A 266 13.66 22.80 -21.25
CA SER A 266 12.72 21.70 -21.28
C SER A 266 13.48 20.37 -21.21
N ARG A 267 12.96 19.45 -20.39
CA ARG A 267 13.44 18.07 -20.28
C ARG A 267 12.38 17.13 -20.80
N SER A 268 12.76 16.32 -21.81
CA SER A 268 11.87 15.28 -22.33
C SER A 268 12.11 13.98 -21.57
N ILE A 269 11.06 13.36 -21.08
CA ILE A 269 11.08 12.15 -20.25
C ILE A 269 10.14 11.13 -20.87
N LEU A 270 10.60 9.90 -20.97
CA LEU A 270 9.77 8.78 -21.38
C LEU A 270 8.98 8.25 -20.19
N ILE A 271 7.68 8.10 -20.38
CA ILE A 271 6.74 7.56 -19.38
C ILE A 271 5.98 6.41 -20.02
N ARG A 272 5.85 5.32 -19.30
CA ARG A 272 4.92 4.24 -19.68
C ARG A 272 3.51 4.64 -19.25
N ALA A 273 2.69 5.00 -20.20
CA ALA A 273 1.33 5.50 -20.01
C ALA A 273 0.27 4.38 -20.13
N ASN A 274 0.63 3.20 -19.63
CA ASN A 274 -0.26 2.05 -19.53
C ASN A 274 -0.51 1.71 -18.04
N PHE A 275 -1.74 1.27 -17.77
CA PHE A 275 -2.12 0.66 -16.51
C PHE A 275 -3.29 -0.30 -16.80
N GLU A 276 -2.97 -1.43 -17.37
CA GLU A 276 -3.91 -2.51 -17.69
C GLU A 276 -3.52 -3.77 -16.94
N ASP A 277 -4.53 -4.50 -16.54
CA ASP A 277 -4.42 -5.89 -16.18
C ASP A 277 -5.07 -6.70 -17.30
N PRO A 278 -4.32 -7.44 -18.11
CA PRO A 278 -4.83 -8.13 -19.28
C PRO A 278 -5.83 -9.26 -18.97
N GLU A 279 -5.91 -9.72 -17.73
CA GLU A 279 -6.79 -10.81 -17.29
C GLU A 279 -7.90 -10.35 -16.33
N GLY A 280 -8.04 -9.04 -16.11
CA GLY A 280 -8.88 -8.48 -15.08
C GLY A 280 -8.16 -8.44 -13.73
N MET A 281 -8.36 -7.36 -12.97
CA MET A 281 -7.76 -7.25 -11.64
C MET A 281 -8.22 -8.40 -10.77
N ASN A 282 -7.29 -9.26 -10.43
CA ASN A 282 -7.52 -10.20 -9.35
C ASN A 282 -7.65 -9.38 -8.08
N PRO A 283 -8.83 -9.28 -7.44
CA PRO A 283 -9.05 -8.50 -6.23
C PRO A 283 -8.25 -9.00 -5.02
N TYR A 284 -7.59 -10.18 -5.11
CA TYR A 284 -6.56 -10.56 -4.16
C TYR A 284 -5.37 -9.60 -4.13
N TYR A 285 -5.22 -8.73 -5.13
CA TYR A 285 -4.20 -7.69 -5.12
C TYR A 285 -4.59 -6.46 -4.31
N ASP A 286 -5.88 -6.30 -3.96
CA ASP A 286 -6.39 -5.00 -3.49
C ASP A 286 -7.51 -5.06 -2.42
N ILE A 287 -7.62 -6.13 -1.63
CA ILE A 287 -8.73 -6.23 -0.66
C ILE A 287 -8.65 -5.15 0.43
N ASN A 288 -7.46 -4.66 0.75
CA ASN A 288 -7.26 -3.63 1.77
C ASN A 288 -6.99 -2.22 1.19
N PHE A 289 -6.88 -2.12 -0.12
CA PHE A 289 -6.64 -0.84 -0.78
C PHE A 289 -7.79 -0.61 -1.75
N GLU A 290 -8.52 0.46 -1.55
CA GLU A 290 -9.46 0.97 -2.54
C GLU A 290 -8.79 0.88 -3.92
N ARG A 291 -9.48 0.34 -4.91
CA ARG A 291 -9.00 0.17 -6.28
C ARG A 291 -8.11 1.34 -6.63
N MET A 292 -6.83 1.09 -6.84
CA MET A 292 -5.94 2.16 -7.25
C MET A 292 -6.44 2.73 -8.55
N GLU A 293 -6.96 3.93 -8.47
CA GLU A 293 -7.42 4.64 -9.64
C GLU A 293 -6.28 4.93 -10.61
N HIS A 294 -5.04 5.02 -10.09
CA HIS A 294 -3.87 5.46 -10.85
C HIS A 294 -2.59 4.74 -10.47
N ALA A 295 -1.81 4.37 -11.47
CA ALA A 295 -0.42 3.94 -11.28
C ALA A 295 0.53 5.15 -11.29
N LEU A 296 1.49 5.17 -10.36
CA LEU A 296 2.49 6.23 -10.23
C LEU A 296 3.66 6.00 -11.21
N ARG A 297 3.96 7.02 -12.03
CA ARG A 297 5.11 7.01 -12.95
C ARG A 297 6.03 8.19 -12.65
N PRO A 298 7.18 7.97 -11.98
CA PRO A 298 8.13 9.02 -11.65
C PRO A 298 8.76 9.63 -12.91
N THR A 299 9.05 10.94 -12.86
CA THR A 299 9.74 11.64 -13.95
C THR A 299 11.24 11.79 -13.71
N GLY A 300 11.75 11.47 -12.54
CA GLY A 300 13.13 11.78 -12.15
C GLY A 300 13.38 13.29 -11.96
N LEU A 301 12.30 14.09 -11.84
CA LEU A 301 12.38 15.52 -11.61
C LEU A 301 11.70 15.93 -10.31
N TYR A 302 12.18 17.03 -9.74
CA TYR A 302 11.68 17.62 -8.52
C TYR A 302 11.30 19.09 -8.75
N LEU A 303 10.15 19.51 -8.27
CA LEU A 303 9.75 20.92 -8.28
C LEU A 303 10.39 21.63 -7.09
N ALA A 304 11.16 22.68 -7.36
CA ALA A 304 11.68 23.50 -6.27
C ALA A 304 10.54 24.23 -5.54
N PRO A 305 10.57 24.31 -4.19
CA PRO A 305 9.53 24.99 -3.42
C PRO A 305 9.25 26.42 -3.90
N GLY A 306 7.97 26.75 -4.06
CA GLY A 306 7.53 28.08 -4.48
C GLY A 306 7.75 28.38 -5.97
N THR A 307 8.09 27.40 -6.80
CA THR A 307 8.19 27.55 -8.26
C THR A 307 6.96 26.96 -8.96
N VAL A 308 6.82 27.31 -10.24
CA VAL A 308 5.78 26.78 -11.13
C VAL A 308 6.48 26.08 -12.29
N ALA A 309 6.16 24.81 -12.50
CA ALA A 309 6.60 24.07 -13.67
C ALA A 309 5.49 24.02 -14.76
N SER A 310 5.91 23.83 -16.01
CA SER A 310 5.00 23.55 -17.13
C SER A 310 5.24 22.12 -17.57
N ILE A 311 4.17 21.34 -17.64
CA ILE A 311 4.20 19.96 -18.10
C ILE A 311 3.47 19.90 -19.44
N THR A 312 4.16 19.49 -20.51
CA THR A 312 3.54 19.30 -21.83
C THR A 312 3.47 17.81 -22.14
N VAL A 313 2.29 17.37 -22.52
CA VAL A 313 1.93 15.98 -22.77
C VAL A 313 1.33 15.81 -24.16
N PRO A 314 1.29 14.58 -24.73
CA PRO A 314 0.53 14.29 -25.94
C PRO A 314 -0.97 14.57 -25.79
N ASP A 315 -1.63 14.91 -26.92
CA ASP A 315 -3.07 15.18 -26.97
C ASP A 315 -3.92 14.00 -26.47
N SER A 316 -3.44 12.75 -26.58
CA SER A 316 -4.15 11.54 -26.17
C SER A 316 -4.43 11.50 -24.66
N LEU A 317 -3.62 12.17 -23.85
CA LEU A 317 -3.78 12.19 -22.39
C LEU A 317 -4.79 13.23 -21.91
N VAL A 318 -5.12 14.21 -22.77
CA VAL A 318 -5.99 15.33 -22.35
C VAL A 318 -7.42 14.85 -22.11
N GLY A 319 -7.94 15.09 -20.90
CA GLY A 319 -9.29 14.68 -20.50
C GLY A 319 -9.48 13.17 -20.36
N SER A 320 -8.41 12.37 -20.35
CA SER A 320 -8.44 10.90 -20.29
C SER A 320 -8.17 10.34 -18.90
N GLY A 321 -8.32 11.17 -17.86
CA GLY A 321 -8.17 10.73 -16.46
C GLY A 321 -6.73 10.72 -15.94
N TYR A 322 -5.76 11.18 -16.72
CA TYR A 322 -4.38 11.34 -16.27
C TYR A 322 -4.23 12.57 -15.39
N TRP A 323 -3.30 12.47 -14.41
CA TRP A 323 -2.96 13.57 -13.51
C TRP A 323 -1.46 13.77 -13.43
N VAL A 324 -1.03 14.96 -13.03
CA VAL A 324 0.32 15.22 -12.53
C VAL A 324 0.26 15.34 -11.03
N ARG A 325 1.16 14.64 -10.33
CA ARG A 325 1.36 14.79 -8.88
C ARG A 325 2.68 15.50 -8.60
N VAL A 326 2.65 16.47 -7.71
CA VAL A 326 3.82 17.13 -7.13
C VAL A 326 3.88 16.81 -5.65
N GLY A 327 4.85 16.02 -5.27
CA GLY A 327 5.01 15.44 -3.94
C GLY A 327 4.96 13.91 -3.99
N SER A 328 5.73 13.24 -3.12
CA SER A 328 5.79 11.78 -3.05
C SER A 328 4.88 11.20 -1.95
N HIS A 329 4.58 11.99 -0.93
CA HIS A 329 3.80 11.61 0.25
C HIS A 329 2.36 12.07 0.07
N ASP A 330 1.47 11.21 -0.36
CA ASP A 330 0.10 11.58 -0.73
C ASP A 330 -0.99 11.11 0.24
N TRP A 331 -0.66 10.40 1.31
CA TRP A 331 -1.65 10.08 2.33
C TRP A 331 -1.93 11.26 3.25
N ASP A 332 -3.16 11.32 3.71
CA ASP A 332 -3.67 12.29 4.65
C ASP A 332 -3.38 11.83 6.09
N LEU A 333 -2.70 12.68 6.87
CA LEU A 333 -2.39 12.42 8.28
C LEU A 333 -3.39 13.08 9.23
N THR A 334 -4.54 13.53 8.76
CA THR A 334 -5.54 14.23 9.58
C THR A 334 -5.91 13.43 10.83
N ASP A 335 -6.05 12.11 10.73
CA ASP A 335 -6.42 11.22 11.83
C ASP A 335 -5.25 10.80 12.74
N ARG A 336 -4.02 11.16 12.39
CA ARG A 336 -2.87 10.89 13.24
C ARG A 336 -2.90 11.77 14.50
N PRO A 337 -2.49 11.25 15.66
CA PRO A 337 -2.57 11.98 16.93
C PRO A 337 -1.53 13.10 17.08
N GLU A 338 -0.55 13.13 16.19
CA GLU A 338 0.57 14.07 16.27
C GLU A 338 0.81 14.77 14.93
N PHE A 339 1.26 16.04 15.00
CA PHE A 339 1.85 16.74 13.88
C PHE A 339 3.35 16.49 13.83
N ARG A 340 3.85 15.96 12.73
CA ARG A 340 5.29 15.81 12.41
C ARG A 340 5.64 16.44 11.08
N ARG A 341 4.69 16.58 10.22
CA ARG A 341 4.61 17.37 9.01
C ARG A 341 3.18 17.87 8.85
N PHE A 342 2.93 18.65 7.83
CA PHE A 342 1.55 18.93 7.42
C PHE A 342 0.82 17.63 7.07
N ASP A 343 -0.47 17.59 7.33
CA ASP A 343 -1.29 16.42 7.09
C ASP A 343 -1.29 16.06 5.58
N ARG A 344 -1.39 17.05 4.72
CA ARG A 344 -1.34 16.92 3.26
C ARG A 344 -0.20 17.77 2.70
N ILE A 345 0.68 17.18 1.90
CA ILE A 345 1.87 17.85 1.32
C ILE A 345 2.06 17.59 -0.17
N SER A 346 1.24 16.74 -0.78
CA SER A 346 1.26 16.48 -2.22
C SER A 346 0.06 17.12 -2.92
N ARG A 347 0.26 17.62 -4.15
CA ARG A 347 -0.78 18.25 -4.97
C ARG A 347 -0.98 17.44 -6.26
N LYS A 348 -2.25 17.27 -6.65
CA LYS A 348 -2.63 16.63 -7.92
C LYS A 348 -3.23 17.69 -8.86
N PHE A 349 -2.91 17.60 -10.15
CA PHE A 349 -3.38 18.49 -11.22
C PHE A 349 -3.89 17.63 -12.35
N SER A 350 -5.15 17.80 -12.74
CA SER A 350 -5.73 17.08 -13.89
C SER A 350 -5.07 17.50 -15.19
N ILE A 351 -4.95 16.56 -16.12
CA ILE A 351 -4.43 16.84 -17.46
C ILE A 351 -5.59 17.22 -18.39
N ASP A 352 -6.06 18.48 -18.29
CA ASP A 352 -7.19 19.01 -19.04
C ASP A 352 -6.76 19.75 -20.31
N SER A 353 -5.47 19.94 -20.51
CA SER A 353 -4.87 20.59 -21.67
C SER A 353 -3.50 19.98 -21.96
N THR A 354 -2.97 20.21 -23.15
CA THR A 354 -1.65 19.71 -23.56
C THR A 354 -0.50 20.32 -22.77
N THR A 355 -0.71 21.45 -22.09
CA THR A 355 0.27 22.08 -21.22
C THR A 355 -0.37 22.57 -19.95
N ILE A 356 -0.04 21.94 -18.83
CA ILE A 356 -0.54 22.24 -17.51
C ILE A 356 0.52 22.93 -16.65
N LYS A 357 0.06 23.76 -15.73
CA LYS A 357 0.90 24.39 -14.72
C LYS A 357 0.77 23.65 -13.41
N VAL A 358 1.90 23.31 -12.81
CA VAL A 358 1.96 22.60 -11.53
C VAL A 358 2.82 23.40 -10.53
N PHE A 359 2.40 23.37 -9.28
CA PHE A 359 3.05 24.12 -8.22
C PHE A 359 2.78 23.48 -6.86
N ASN A 360 3.67 23.71 -5.92
CA ASN A 360 3.53 23.25 -4.53
C ASN A 360 4.42 24.14 -3.66
N PRO A 361 3.90 24.75 -2.58
CA PRO A 361 4.72 25.63 -1.73
C PRO A 361 5.84 24.88 -1.00
N LEU A 362 5.71 23.57 -0.81
CA LEU A 362 6.71 22.69 -0.22
C LEU A 362 7.67 22.09 -1.26
N GLY A 363 7.36 22.25 -2.57
CA GLY A 363 8.03 21.52 -3.62
C GLY A 363 7.63 20.03 -3.67
N GLY A 364 8.41 19.21 -4.35
CA GLY A 364 8.17 17.77 -4.38
C GLY A 364 8.54 17.10 -5.71
N ALA A 365 8.68 15.77 -5.69
CA ALA A 365 8.88 14.99 -6.89
C ALA A 365 7.69 15.14 -7.86
N ILE A 366 8.00 15.22 -9.15
CA ILE A 366 6.99 15.31 -10.21
C ILE A 366 6.75 13.91 -10.75
N SER A 367 5.50 13.47 -10.76
CA SER A 367 5.10 12.15 -11.28
C SER A 367 3.86 12.28 -12.14
N ILE A 368 3.72 11.37 -13.11
CA ILE A 368 2.48 11.20 -13.87
C ILE A 368 1.66 10.09 -13.20
N LEU A 369 0.39 10.35 -12.97
CA LEU A 369 -0.57 9.37 -12.52
C LEU A 369 -1.32 8.83 -13.73
N VAL A 370 -1.19 7.54 -13.98
CA VAL A 370 -1.78 6.85 -15.13
C VAL A 370 -3.06 6.17 -14.68
N PRO A 371 -4.22 6.49 -15.24
CA PRO A 371 -5.49 5.91 -14.80
C PRO A 371 -5.58 4.43 -15.16
N TYR A 372 -6.33 3.67 -14.35
CA TYR A 372 -6.63 2.28 -14.65
C TYR A 372 -7.34 2.13 -16.01
N GLY A 373 -6.91 1.14 -16.80
CA GLY A 373 -7.41 0.91 -18.16
C GLY A 373 -6.69 1.71 -19.23
N ALA A 374 -5.71 2.54 -18.89
CA ALA A 374 -4.93 3.29 -19.87
C ALA A 374 -3.97 2.39 -20.67
N ASN A 375 -3.88 2.64 -21.99
CA ASN A 375 -3.02 1.89 -22.91
C ASN A 375 -2.46 2.80 -24.02
N ASP A 376 -1.75 3.85 -23.63
CA ASP A 376 -1.14 4.83 -24.54
C ASP A 376 0.33 4.52 -24.87
N GLY A 377 0.87 3.38 -24.38
CA GLY A 377 2.25 2.96 -24.65
C GLY A 377 3.29 3.83 -23.96
N ILE A 378 4.48 3.91 -24.56
CA ILE A 378 5.56 4.79 -24.08
C ILE A 378 5.39 6.16 -24.73
N ILE A 379 5.16 7.16 -23.90
CA ILE A 379 4.98 8.55 -24.30
C ILE A 379 6.14 9.43 -23.88
N SER A 380 6.30 10.57 -24.56
CA SER A 380 7.24 11.62 -24.17
C SER A 380 6.50 12.76 -23.48
N VAL A 381 6.91 13.07 -22.26
CA VAL A 381 6.43 14.20 -21.46
C VAL A 381 7.53 15.24 -21.37
N SER A 382 7.24 16.51 -21.66
CA SER A 382 8.20 17.61 -21.55
C SER A 382 7.94 18.42 -20.29
N VAL A 383 8.98 18.63 -19.47
CA VAL A 383 8.91 19.37 -18.22
C VAL A 383 9.84 20.59 -18.27
N ASN A 384 9.27 21.78 -18.12
CA ASN A 384 10.05 23.01 -17.94
C ASN A 384 10.09 23.39 -16.48
N ASN A 385 11.22 23.91 -16.01
CA ASN A 385 11.44 24.34 -14.63
C ASN A 385 11.45 23.20 -13.60
N GLY A 386 11.75 21.96 -14.03
CA GLY A 386 11.99 20.82 -13.17
C GLY A 386 13.47 20.70 -12.80
N VAL A 387 13.78 20.47 -11.53
CA VAL A 387 15.12 20.17 -11.02
C VAL A 387 15.38 18.68 -11.14
N GLU A 388 16.54 18.27 -11.66
CA GLU A 388 16.89 16.85 -11.75
C GLU A 388 17.05 16.25 -10.34
N ALA A 389 16.47 15.08 -10.15
CA ALA A 389 16.60 14.28 -8.93
C ALA A 389 17.22 12.90 -9.26
N PRO A 390 17.90 12.26 -8.32
CA PRO A 390 18.39 10.90 -8.52
C PRO A 390 17.23 9.96 -8.87
N PHE A 391 17.38 9.26 -10.01
CA PHE A 391 16.38 8.32 -10.50
C PHE A 391 17.09 7.09 -11.05
N PHE A 392 16.89 5.98 -10.37
CA PHE A 392 17.52 4.70 -10.68
C PHE A 392 16.45 3.75 -11.19
N SER A 393 16.50 3.42 -12.47
CA SER A 393 15.54 2.49 -13.08
C SER A 393 16.27 1.30 -13.68
N LEU A 394 15.71 0.10 -13.50
CA LEU A 394 16.08 -1.10 -14.24
C LEU A 394 15.09 -1.41 -15.37
N LYS A 395 14.07 -0.58 -15.56
CA LYS A 395 13.12 -0.74 -16.67
C LYS A 395 13.85 -0.45 -18.00
N SER A 396 13.75 -1.34 -18.94
CA SER A 396 14.56 -1.31 -20.16
C SER A 396 14.33 -0.08 -21.03
N PHE A 397 13.14 0.55 -20.99
CA PHE A 397 12.89 1.77 -21.76
C PHE A 397 13.55 3.04 -21.19
N ASN A 398 13.99 2.99 -19.91
CA ASN A 398 14.68 4.09 -19.23
C ASN A 398 15.75 3.61 -18.26
N GLU A 399 16.42 2.50 -18.55
CA GLU A 399 17.44 1.92 -17.68
C GLU A 399 18.58 2.92 -17.38
N THR A 400 18.89 3.04 -16.09
CA THR A 400 19.98 3.88 -15.61
C THR A 400 21.31 3.24 -15.91
N THR A 401 22.11 3.85 -16.78
CA THR A 401 23.44 3.35 -17.18
C THR A 401 24.57 3.86 -16.28
N ASN A 402 24.39 4.99 -15.62
CA ASN A 402 25.41 5.61 -14.77
C ASN A 402 24.85 6.05 -13.42
N PHE A 403 24.89 5.16 -12.44
CA PHE A 403 24.39 5.38 -11.08
C PHE A 403 25.12 6.52 -10.35
N ASN A 404 26.42 6.70 -10.60
CA ASN A 404 27.17 7.80 -9.99
C ASN A 404 26.74 9.19 -10.51
N ALA A 405 26.36 9.27 -11.78
CA ALA A 405 25.84 10.50 -12.35
C ALA A 405 24.48 10.86 -11.70
N GLU A 406 23.62 9.88 -11.46
CA GLU A 406 22.37 10.09 -10.77
C GLU A 406 22.56 10.69 -9.37
N LEU A 407 23.50 10.17 -8.57
CA LEU A 407 23.79 10.68 -7.23
C LEU A 407 24.30 12.14 -7.23
N SER A 408 24.82 12.63 -8.36
CA SER A 408 25.26 14.02 -8.46
C SER A 408 24.11 15.02 -8.65
N LYS A 409 22.92 14.55 -9.02
CA LYS A 409 21.75 15.41 -9.25
C LYS A 409 21.28 16.08 -7.96
N PRO A 410 20.78 17.34 -8.02
CA PRO A 410 20.53 18.15 -6.85
C PRO A 410 19.27 17.80 -6.06
N GLY A 411 18.30 17.09 -6.64
CA GLY A 411 17.05 16.74 -5.96
C GLY A 411 17.26 16.02 -4.63
N PRO A 412 16.43 16.32 -3.58
CA PRO A 412 16.66 15.81 -2.23
C PRO A 412 16.22 14.36 -2.03
N TRP A 413 15.44 13.81 -2.94
CA TRP A 413 14.92 12.45 -2.90
C TRP A 413 15.43 11.63 -4.07
N ALA A 414 15.71 10.37 -3.83
CA ALA A 414 16.07 9.38 -4.83
C ALA A 414 14.92 8.39 -5.02
N VAL A 415 14.63 8.07 -6.27
CA VAL A 415 13.68 7.03 -6.66
C VAL A 415 14.44 5.86 -7.25
N PHE A 416 14.12 4.67 -6.79
CA PHE A 416 14.59 3.38 -7.32
C PHE A 416 13.38 2.65 -7.89
N GLU A 417 13.49 2.16 -9.11
CA GLU A 417 12.38 1.54 -9.82
C GLU A 417 12.82 0.29 -10.57
N THR A 418 12.10 -0.81 -10.32
CA THR A 418 12.18 -2.05 -11.12
C THR A 418 10.80 -2.39 -11.69
N ASP A 419 10.60 -3.56 -12.28
CA ASP A 419 9.29 -3.99 -12.76
C ASP A 419 8.34 -4.35 -11.60
N ASN A 420 8.85 -4.75 -10.44
CA ASN A 420 8.05 -5.19 -9.31
C ASN A 420 8.06 -4.25 -8.10
N VAL A 421 9.06 -3.39 -7.95
CA VAL A 421 9.21 -2.54 -6.77
C VAL A 421 9.64 -1.13 -7.11
N MET A 422 9.22 -0.18 -6.28
CA MET A 422 9.67 1.20 -6.30
C MET A 422 9.94 1.69 -4.88
N PHE A 423 11.09 2.37 -4.68
CA PHE A 423 11.43 3.01 -3.42
C PHE A 423 11.61 4.50 -3.62
N THR A 424 11.15 5.30 -2.66
CA THR A 424 11.47 6.73 -2.59
C THR A 424 12.12 7.02 -1.25
N ILE A 425 13.40 7.35 -1.29
CA ILE A 425 14.22 7.57 -0.09
C ILE A 425 14.96 8.91 -0.15
N PRO A 426 15.30 9.51 0.99
CA PRO A 426 16.12 10.71 1.02
C PRO A 426 17.49 10.45 0.40
N LYS A 427 17.93 11.31 -0.50
CA LYS A 427 19.24 11.20 -1.13
C LYS A 427 20.41 11.14 -0.13
N HIS A 428 20.28 11.87 1.01
CA HIS A 428 21.35 11.89 2.02
C HIS A 428 21.54 10.53 2.72
N SER A 429 20.57 9.62 2.64
CA SER A 429 20.70 8.24 3.13
C SER A 429 21.63 7.39 2.25
N ILE A 430 21.96 7.86 1.05
CA ILE A 430 22.79 7.12 0.10
C ILE A 430 24.22 7.62 0.22
N VAL A 431 25.12 6.78 0.75
CA VAL A 431 26.54 7.07 0.84
C VAL A 431 27.23 6.59 -0.43
N PRO A 432 27.80 7.49 -1.26
CA PRO A 432 28.44 7.10 -2.51
C PRO A 432 29.56 6.07 -2.29
N GLY A 433 29.53 4.97 -3.04
CA GLY A 433 30.53 3.91 -3.00
C GLY A 433 30.43 2.94 -1.82
N GLN A 434 29.45 3.12 -0.92
CA GLN A 434 29.19 2.17 0.18
C GLN A 434 28.39 0.95 -0.31
N TYR A 435 27.50 1.14 -1.26
CA TYR A 435 26.55 0.14 -1.76
C TYR A 435 26.69 -0.07 -3.26
N ASP A 436 26.54 -1.29 -3.72
CA ASP A 436 26.27 -1.58 -5.13
C ASP A 436 24.76 -1.44 -5.39
N LEU A 437 24.35 -0.22 -5.70
CA LEU A 437 22.93 0.12 -5.86
C LEU A 437 22.27 -0.69 -6.97
N ARG A 438 23.00 -1.00 -8.05
CA ARG A 438 22.44 -1.79 -9.14
C ARG A 438 22.20 -3.23 -8.72
N GLN A 439 23.14 -3.82 -8.01
CA GLN A 439 22.99 -5.19 -7.51
C GLN A 439 21.84 -5.26 -6.48
N ALA A 440 21.74 -4.30 -5.57
CA ALA A 440 20.65 -4.23 -4.60
C ALA A 440 19.27 -4.20 -5.29
N MET A 441 19.14 -3.41 -6.37
CA MET A 441 17.89 -3.37 -7.15
C MET A 441 17.58 -4.70 -7.86
N LEU A 442 18.62 -5.37 -8.38
CA LEU A 442 18.48 -6.69 -9.00
C LEU A 442 18.07 -7.75 -7.96
N ASP A 443 18.61 -7.66 -6.76
CA ASP A 443 18.26 -8.58 -5.67
C ASP A 443 16.80 -8.36 -5.22
N TRP A 444 16.37 -7.12 -5.10
CA TRP A 444 14.95 -6.80 -4.83
C TRP A 444 14.02 -7.33 -5.93
N GLU A 445 14.37 -7.09 -7.19
CA GLU A 445 13.59 -7.60 -8.32
C GLU A 445 13.51 -9.14 -8.29
N THR A 446 14.65 -9.81 -8.05
CA THR A 446 14.72 -11.27 -7.99
C THR A 446 13.92 -11.83 -6.81
N ALA A 447 14.04 -11.22 -5.63
CA ALA A 447 13.29 -11.59 -4.44
C ALA A 447 11.77 -11.50 -4.67
N LEU A 448 11.30 -10.37 -5.22
CA LEU A 448 9.87 -10.18 -5.47
C LEU A 448 9.36 -11.07 -6.61
N ARG A 449 10.15 -11.35 -7.64
CA ARG A 449 9.78 -12.32 -8.67
C ARG A 449 9.66 -13.72 -8.09
N GLY A 450 10.59 -14.14 -7.22
CA GLY A 450 10.52 -15.42 -6.52
C GLY A 450 9.28 -15.54 -5.64
N MET A 451 8.96 -14.50 -4.87
CA MET A 451 7.73 -14.41 -4.09
C MET A 451 6.48 -14.48 -4.96
N ASN A 452 6.40 -13.67 -6.01
CA ASN A 452 5.26 -13.63 -6.91
C ASN A 452 5.08 -14.95 -7.67
N SER A 453 6.16 -15.69 -7.92
CA SER A 453 6.07 -17.04 -8.54
C SER A 453 5.31 -18.02 -7.66
N ILE A 454 5.51 -17.97 -6.34
CA ILE A 454 4.80 -18.83 -5.39
C ILE A 454 3.32 -18.42 -5.28
N LEU A 455 3.05 -17.12 -5.29
CA LEU A 455 1.68 -16.59 -5.26
C LEU A 455 0.95 -16.73 -6.62
N ALA A 456 1.59 -17.36 -7.60
CA ALA A 456 1.09 -17.54 -8.96
C ALA A 456 0.68 -16.24 -9.65
N ARG A 457 1.35 -15.14 -9.32
CA ARG A 457 1.09 -13.83 -9.88
C ARG A 457 1.77 -13.66 -11.22
N GLN A 458 1.03 -13.14 -12.18
CA GLN A 458 1.54 -12.90 -13.52
C GLN A 458 2.54 -11.75 -13.57
N ILE A 459 3.38 -11.77 -14.59
CA ILE A 459 4.14 -10.59 -15.00
C ILE A 459 3.17 -9.64 -15.69
N ILE A 460 2.94 -8.50 -15.09
CA ILE A 460 2.17 -7.41 -15.69
C ILE A 460 3.12 -6.21 -15.77
N PRO A 461 3.68 -5.93 -16.94
CA PRO A 461 4.69 -4.85 -17.10
C PRO A 461 4.15 -3.48 -16.71
N ASP A 462 2.84 -3.31 -16.83
CA ASP A 462 2.17 -2.03 -16.70
C ASP A 462 1.39 -1.87 -15.39
N LYS A 463 1.52 -2.84 -14.46
CA LYS A 463 0.93 -2.72 -13.13
C LYS A 463 1.55 -1.56 -12.33
N HIS A 464 0.92 -1.19 -11.24
CA HIS A 464 1.61 -0.40 -10.22
C HIS A 464 2.64 -1.27 -9.50
N ASN A 465 3.78 -0.68 -9.15
CA ASN A 465 4.82 -1.40 -8.42
C ASN A 465 4.48 -1.48 -6.94
N MET A 466 5.02 -2.47 -6.23
CA MET A 466 5.12 -2.41 -4.78
C MET A 466 5.88 -1.12 -4.42
N TYR A 467 5.22 -0.17 -3.75
CA TYR A 467 5.80 1.15 -3.52
C TYR A 467 6.05 1.38 -2.03
N MET A 468 7.28 1.69 -1.69
CA MET A 468 7.72 2.01 -0.34
C MET A 468 8.37 3.40 -0.29
N ILE A 469 8.10 4.15 0.77
CA ILE A 469 8.61 5.50 0.97
C ILE A 469 9.01 5.75 2.41
N ALA A 470 10.06 6.52 2.62
CA ALA A 470 10.44 7.00 3.95
C ALA A 470 9.63 8.25 4.34
N ASP A 471 9.05 8.28 5.54
CA ASP A 471 8.29 9.42 6.06
C ASP A 471 8.62 9.72 7.52
N VAL A 472 8.57 10.99 7.88
CA VAL A 472 8.74 11.49 9.25
C VAL A 472 7.59 11.10 10.19
N ASP A 473 6.45 10.71 9.65
CA ASP A 473 5.30 10.26 10.45
C ASP A 473 5.62 8.96 11.20
N ILE A 474 6.47 8.11 10.64
CA ILE A 474 6.88 6.87 11.27
C ILE A 474 8.13 7.10 12.14
N ARG A 475 8.05 6.77 13.43
CA ARG A 475 9.19 6.86 14.35
C ARG A 475 9.93 5.55 14.51
N VAL A 476 9.21 4.45 14.56
CA VAL A 476 9.74 3.10 14.81
C VAL A 476 8.90 2.12 14.02
N GLY A 477 9.56 1.15 13.39
CA GLY A 477 8.88 0.13 12.61
C GLY A 477 8.49 0.57 11.20
N VAL A 478 7.66 -0.21 10.58
CA VAL A 478 7.10 0.00 9.25
C VAL A 478 5.61 -0.25 9.36
N TYR A 479 4.80 0.34 8.50
CA TYR A 479 3.39 -0.02 8.38
C TYR A 479 2.86 0.23 6.97
N SER A 480 1.83 -0.50 6.61
CA SER A 480 1.09 -0.34 5.36
C SER A 480 -0.15 0.52 5.61
N ILE A 481 -0.33 1.57 4.80
CA ILE A 481 -1.43 2.54 4.93
C ILE A 481 -2.05 2.90 3.58
N GLY A 482 -2.10 1.98 2.68
CA GLY A 482 -2.54 2.22 1.32
C GLY A 482 -1.37 2.34 0.33
N TYR A 483 -1.49 3.19 -0.67
CA TYR A 483 -0.41 3.40 -1.63
C TYR A 483 0.31 4.73 -1.34
N PRO A 484 1.56 4.70 -0.88
CA PRO A 484 2.50 3.56 -0.81
C PRO A 484 2.02 2.44 0.12
N MET A 485 2.29 1.19 -0.29
CA MET A 485 1.88 0.00 0.45
C MET A 485 2.66 -0.22 1.73
N SER A 486 3.86 0.29 1.80
CA SER A 486 4.71 0.24 2.98
C SER A 486 5.37 1.58 3.19
N ASN A 487 5.47 1.99 4.43
CA ASN A 487 6.03 3.25 4.85
C ASN A 487 7.07 2.99 5.93
N THR A 488 8.26 3.56 5.78
CA THR A 488 9.39 3.31 6.66
C THR A 488 9.79 4.55 7.42
N PRO A 489 10.37 4.42 8.63
CA PRO A 489 10.80 5.57 9.39
C PRO A 489 11.88 6.38 8.68
N LEU A 490 11.75 7.69 8.72
CA LEU A 490 12.81 8.60 8.36
C LEU A 490 13.60 8.95 9.63
N ASP A 491 14.84 8.47 9.72
CA ASP A 491 15.68 8.80 10.85
C ASP A 491 16.36 10.17 10.67
N TYR A 492 16.07 11.07 11.59
CA TYR A 492 16.72 12.38 11.68
C TYR A 492 18.02 12.38 12.49
N SER A 493 18.38 11.27 13.15
CA SER A 493 19.48 11.21 14.11
C SER A 493 20.86 11.00 13.48
N ASN A 494 21.03 11.23 12.18
CA ASN A 494 22.24 10.97 11.40
C ASN A 494 22.60 9.49 11.22
N VAL A 495 21.76 8.56 11.62
CA VAL A 495 21.84 7.18 11.16
C VAL A 495 21.25 7.17 9.74
N PRO A 496 21.90 6.51 8.77
CA PRO A 496 21.30 6.39 7.45
C PRO A 496 19.92 5.77 7.62
N GLY A 497 18.86 6.56 7.38
CA GLY A 497 17.49 6.09 7.40
C GLY A 497 17.33 4.85 6.54
N PRO A 498 16.39 4.64 5.68
CA PRO A 498 16.07 3.37 5.02
C PRO A 498 17.22 2.75 4.20
N ALA A 499 18.39 2.60 4.83
CA ALA A 499 19.60 2.07 4.23
C ALA A 499 19.44 0.62 3.75
N TYR A 500 18.54 -0.14 4.38
CA TYR A 500 18.23 -1.50 3.98
C TYR A 500 17.64 -1.58 2.56
N PHE A 501 16.91 -0.59 2.07
CA PHE A 501 16.45 -0.60 0.67
C PHE A 501 17.61 -0.60 -0.32
N ILE A 502 18.67 0.11 -0.01
CA ILE A 502 19.83 0.24 -0.89
C ILE A 502 20.90 -0.82 -0.66
N ASN A 503 20.74 -1.66 0.37
CA ASN A 503 21.56 -2.85 0.59
C ASN A 503 21.04 -4.08 -0.16
N GLY A 504 19.81 -4.03 -0.68
CA GLY A 504 19.08 -5.19 -1.14
C GLY A 504 18.36 -5.92 0.00
N PRO A 505 17.44 -6.85 -0.32
CA PRO A 505 16.70 -7.59 0.70
C PRO A 505 17.65 -8.45 1.54
N GLY A 506 17.41 -8.46 2.85
CA GLY A 506 18.28 -9.14 3.80
C GLY A 506 17.63 -9.41 5.16
N PRO A 507 18.43 -9.78 6.16
CA PRO A 507 17.91 -10.16 7.48
C PRO A 507 17.12 -9.08 8.24
N ASP A 508 17.31 -7.82 7.90
CA ASP A 508 16.66 -6.69 8.57
C ASP A 508 15.39 -6.21 7.83
N ASP A 509 14.95 -6.94 6.80
CA ASP A 509 13.82 -6.55 5.96
C ASP A 509 12.52 -7.31 6.24
N GLU A 510 12.49 -8.20 7.23
CA GLU A 510 11.30 -8.98 7.57
C GLU A 510 10.07 -8.10 7.80
N THR A 511 10.25 -6.94 8.43
CA THR A 511 9.14 -6.00 8.69
C THR A 511 8.59 -5.39 7.40
N ASN A 512 9.44 -5.07 6.42
CA ASN A 512 8.96 -4.59 5.11
C ASN A 512 8.17 -5.68 4.38
N PHE A 513 8.61 -6.93 4.43
CA PHE A 513 7.88 -8.04 3.83
C PHE A 513 6.59 -8.38 4.60
N HIS A 514 6.54 -8.12 5.91
CA HIS A 514 5.33 -8.20 6.72
C HIS A 514 4.27 -7.22 6.17
N GLU A 515 4.61 -5.95 6.02
CA GLU A 515 3.71 -4.93 5.48
C GLU A 515 3.33 -5.22 4.00
N MET A 516 4.27 -5.73 3.20
CA MET A 516 3.95 -6.25 1.87
C MET A 516 2.94 -7.40 1.96
N GLY A 517 3.05 -8.26 2.97
CA GLY A 517 2.13 -9.36 3.22
C GLY A 517 0.69 -8.91 3.42
N HIS A 518 0.47 -7.80 4.16
CA HIS A 518 -0.85 -7.18 4.27
C HIS A 518 -1.38 -6.70 2.91
N ALA A 519 -0.52 -6.06 2.11
CA ALA A 519 -0.88 -5.59 0.78
C ALA A 519 -1.15 -6.75 -0.21
N LEU A 520 -0.52 -7.90 0.02
CA LEU A 520 -0.65 -9.06 -0.87
C LEU A 520 -1.97 -9.82 -0.70
N ALA A 521 -2.75 -9.56 0.33
CA ALA A 521 -4.04 -10.20 0.58
C ALA A 521 -4.00 -11.74 0.37
N ILE A 522 -3.02 -12.41 1.00
CA ILE A 522 -2.81 -13.85 0.83
C ILE A 522 -3.97 -14.59 1.50
N SER A 523 -4.57 -15.55 0.76
CA SER A 523 -5.60 -16.43 1.30
C SER A 523 -5.08 -17.24 2.50
N GLN A 524 -5.80 -17.24 3.63
CA GLN A 524 -5.34 -17.71 4.93
C GLN A 524 -6.41 -18.47 5.71
N PHE A 525 -6.01 -19.30 6.68
CA PHE A 525 -6.92 -19.83 7.67
C PHE A 525 -7.35 -18.73 8.64
N ALA A 526 -8.54 -18.84 9.21
CA ALA A 526 -8.99 -17.87 10.19
C ALA A 526 -8.01 -17.78 11.38
N GLY A 527 -7.65 -16.56 11.77
CA GLY A 527 -6.69 -16.29 12.86
C GLY A 527 -5.22 -16.20 12.44
N GLU A 528 -4.94 -16.24 11.14
CA GLU A 528 -3.56 -16.10 10.60
C GLU A 528 -3.23 -14.68 10.12
N GLU A 529 -4.11 -13.70 10.27
CA GLU A 529 -4.01 -12.38 9.66
C GLU A 529 -2.65 -11.71 9.90
N GLU A 530 -2.13 -11.80 11.13
CA GLU A 530 -0.84 -11.23 11.51
C GLU A 530 0.32 -12.24 11.48
N ALA A 531 0.02 -13.50 11.20
CA ALA A 531 1.02 -14.56 11.13
C ALA A 531 1.50 -14.80 9.69
N LEU A 532 0.59 -15.07 8.78
CA LEU A 532 0.90 -15.43 7.40
C LEU A 532 1.56 -14.29 6.62
N VAL A 533 1.32 -13.04 6.99
CA VAL A 533 1.96 -11.85 6.39
C VAL A 533 3.50 -11.85 6.52
N ASN A 534 4.06 -12.67 7.41
CA ASN A 534 5.52 -12.86 7.53
C ASN A 534 6.09 -13.88 6.52
N PHE A 535 5.24 -14.72 5.93
CA PHE A 535 5.66 -15.78 5.02
C PHE A 535 6.22 -15.26 3.68
N PRO A 536 5.79 -14.11 3.11
CA PRO A 536 6.40 -13.48 1.95
C PRO A 536 7.91 -13.30 2.05
N TYR A 537 8.44 -13.01 3.25
CA TYR A 537 9.88 -12.95 3.47
C TYR A 537 10.57 -14.28 3.12
N ILE A 538 10.04 -15.40 3.60
CA ILE A 538 10.60 -16.73 3.32
C ILE A 538 10.50 -17.06 1.83
N MET A 539 9.38 -16.71 1.17
CA MET A 539 9.22 -16.86 -0.27
C MET A 539 10.30 -16.09 -1.05
N ALA A 540 10.52 -14.84 -0.68
CA ALA A 540 11.49 -13.97 -1.33
C ALA A 540 12.93 -14.46 -1.13
N MET A 541 13.30 -14.79 0.10
CA MET A 541 14.67 -15.16 0.44
C MET A 541 15.03 -16.57 -0.05
N ASN A 542 14.16 -17.55 0.20
CA ASN A 542 14.48 -18.93 -0.20
C ASN A 542 14.21 -19.16 -1.70
N ASN A 543 12.98 -18.90 -2.19
CA ASN A 543 12.64 -19.15 -3.57
C ASN A 543 13.26 -18.12 -4.53
N GLY A 544 13.28 -16.85 -4.15
CA GLY A 544 13.82 -15.75 -4.96
C GLY A 544 15.34 -15.75 -4.99
N LEU A 545 15.97 -15.62 -3.83
CA LEU A 545 17.41 -15.41 -3.71
C LEU A 545 18.22 -16.69 -3.48
N GLY A 546 17.56 -17.84 -3.31
CA GLY A 546 18.21 -19.14 -3.13
C GLY A 546 18.86 -19.34 -1.74
N GLU A 547 18.46 -18.55 -0.74
CA GLU A 547 18.90 -18.74 0.64
C GLU A 547 18.44 -20.11 1.18
N ASP A 548 19.20 -20.67 2.09
CA ASP A 548 18.77 -21.89 2.79
C ASP A 548 17.44 -21.68 3.52
N LEU A 549 16.52 -22.63 3.43
CA LEU A 549 15.19 -22.49 4.02
C LEU A 549 15.24 -22.23 5.54
N ASN A 550 16.13 -22.90 6.27
CA ASN A 550 16.30 -22.65 7.70
C ASN A 550 16.85 -21.27 8.00
N VAL A 551 17.69 -20.72 7.11
CA VAL A 551 18.19 -19.34 7.22
C VAL A 551 17.05 -18.37 6.99
N ALA A 552 16.26 -18.55 5.94
CA ALA A 552 15.09 -17.72 5.67
C ALA A 552 14.07 -17.76 6.82
N VAL A 553 13.78 -18.95 7.36
CA VAL A 553 12.89 -19.10 8.53
C VAL A 553 13.48 -18.40 9.76
N ASN A 554 14.80 -18.53 9.99
CA ASN A 554 15.46 -17.91 11.14
C ASN A 554 15.31 -16.37 11.13
N TYR A 555 15.45 -15.76 9.98
CA TYR A 555 15.36 -14.30 9.83
C TYR A 555 13.96 -13.78 9.56
N SER A 556 12.97 -14.63 9.34
CA SER A 556 11.58 -14.20 9.13
C SER A 556 10.95 -13.61 10.40
N PHE A 557 11.69 -13.59 11.52
CA PHE A 557 11.14 -13.18 12.80
C PHE A 557 12.20 -12.91 13.89
N VAL A 558 11.89 -12.00 14.82
CA VAL A 558 12.70 -11.68 16.00
C VAL A 558 12.25 -12.49 17.22
N PRO A 559 13.12 -13.18 17.99
CA PRO A 559 14.56 -13.22 17.83
C PRO A 559 15.00 -14.19 16.69
N ASN A 560 16.06 -13.85 15.97
CA ASN A 560 16.62 -14.64 14.88
C ASN A 560 17.30 -15.93 15.37
N THR A 561 16.55 -16.74 16.08
CA THR A 561 17.08 -17.95 16.75
C THR A 561 16.27 -19.20 16.48
N TYR A 562 15.12 -19.05 15.80
CA TYR A 562 14.30 -20.17 15.38
C TYR A 562 14.78 -20.74 14.04
N ASN A 563 14.46 -22.01 13.82
CA ASN A 563 14.52 -22.70 12.55
C ASN A 563 13.33 -23.63 12.47
N ILE A 564 13.21 -24.42 11.39
CA ILE A 564 12.07 -25.30 11.15
C ILE A 564 11.87 -26.26 12.35
N ASP A 565 12.93 -26.94 12.80
CA ASP A 565 12.83 -27.91 13.92
C ASP A 565 12.49 -27.24 15.24
N LYS A 566 13.09 -26.08 15.53
CA LYS A 566 12.77 -25.34 16.76
C LYS A 566 11.33 -24.82 16.75
N THR A 567 10.79 -24.47 15.62
CA THR A 567 9.39 -24.08 15.48
C THR A 567 8.46 -25.26 15.71
N ALA A 568 8.76 -26.42 15.13
CA ALA A 568 8.02 -27.65 15.38
C ALA A 568 8.08 -28.04 16.88
N THR A 569 9.27 -27.93 17.50
CA THR A 569 9.44 -28.15 18.94
C THR A 569 8.56 -27.19 19.74
N HIS A 570 8.61 -25.88 19.43
CA HIS A 570 7.77 -24.88 20.11
C HIS A 570 6.29 -25.25 20.03
N ARG A 571 5.81 -25.63 18.85
CA ARG A 571 4.42 -26.06 18.66
C ARG A 571 4.08 -27.25 19.56
N MET A 572 4.92 -28.28 19.61
CA MET A 572 4.65 -29.48 20.39
C MET A 572 4.71 -29.26 21.91
N VAL A 573 5.60 -28.40 22.39
CA VAL A 573 5.69 -28.09 23.83
C VAL A 573 4.69 -27.01 24.26
N SER A 574 3.93 -26.41 23.34
CA SER A 574 2.93 -25.39 23.65
C SER A 574 1.81 -25.95 24.50
N ASN A 575 1.14 -25.11 25.29
CA ASN A 575 0.03 -25.52 26.17
C ASN A 575 -1.22 -25.92 25.36
N THR A 576 -1.25 -25.63 24.05
CA THR A 576 -2.37 -25.94 23.16
C THR A 576 -2.13 -27.20 22.33
N PHE A 577 -0.98 -27.82 22.41
CA PHE A 577 -0.71 -29.06 21.67
C PHE A 577 -1.62 -30.20 22.11
N GLY A 578 -2.29 -30.85 21.15
CA GLY A 578 -3.24 -31.92 21.43
C GLY A 578 -4.59 -31.50 22.02
N SER A 579 -4.84 -30.19 22.16
CA SER A 579 -6.19 -29.69 22.43
C SER A 579 -7.01 -29.70 21.15
N ASP A 580 -8.34 -29.87 21.25
CA ASP A 580 -9.28 -29.71 20.13
C ASP A 580 -9.39 -28.22 19.69
N ARG A 581 -8.34 -27.47 19.94
CA ARG A 581 -8.34 -26.05 19.74
C ARG A 581 -7.88 -25.71 18.34
N ASP A 582 -8.79 -25.15 17.57
CA ASP A 582 -8.51 -24.54 16.28
C ASP A 582 -7.61 -23.30 16.46
N ILE A 583 -6.67 -23.10 15.56
CA ILE A 583 -5.82 -21.91 15.49
C ILE A 583 -6.65 -20.63 15.44
N SER A 584 -7.84 -20.68 14.85
CA SER A 584 -8.79 -19.56 14.77
C SER A 584 -9.39 -19.12 16.12
N ASN A 585 -9.36 -20.00 17.14
CA ASN A 585 -9.98 -19.72 18.44
C ASN A 585 -8.95 -19.29 19.48
N THR A 586 -8.10 -18.34 19.16
CA THR A 586 -6.99 -17.97 20.02
C THR A 586 -7.27 -16.74 20.85
N THR A 587 -7.47 -16.97 22.14
CA THR A 587 -7.27 -15.92 23.16
C THR A 587 -5.83 -15.83 23.63
N THR A 588 -4.93 -16.66 23.10
CA THR A 588 -3.52 -16.74 23.50
C THR A 588 -2.65 -16.62 22.26
N ASP A 589 -1.66 -15.75 22.29
CA ASP A 589 -0.70 -15.51 21.20
C ASP A 589 0.35 -16.63 21.07
N GLU A 590 0.23 -17.70 21.89
CA GLU A 590 1.20 -18.80 21.95
C GLU A 590 1.49 -19.47 20.59
N VAL A 591 0.49 -19.58 19.74
CA VAL A 591 0.61 -20.25 18.43
C VAL A 591 -0.04 -19.46 17.28
N ARG A 592 -0.56 -18.28 17.55
CA ARG A 592 -1.26 -17.46 16.56
C ARG A 592 -0.32 -16.50 15.84
N TYR A 593 0.73 -16.05 16.50
CA TYR A 593 1.54 -14.94 16.02
C TYR A 593 2.87 -15.41 15.44
N GLN A 594 3.36 -14.72 14.43
CA GLN A 594 4.69 -14.88 13.86
C GLN A 594 4.95 -16.33 13.36
N HIS A 595 6.19 -16.83 13.36
CA HIS A 595 6.55 -18.15 12.84
C HIS A 595 5.71 -19.33 13.41
N ARG A 596 5.08 -19.14 14.56
CA ARG A 596 4.23 -20.17 15.19
C ARG A 596 2.89 -20.34 14.47
N GLY A 597 2.33 -19.25 13.95
CA GLY A 597 1.07 -19.24 13.22
C GLY A 597 1.20 -19.72 11.77
N TYR A 598 2.39 -19.59 11.15
CA TYR A 598 2.60 -19.99 9.76
C TYR A 598 3.62 -21.15 9.58
N GLY A 599 3.95 -21.84 10.67
CA GLY A 599 4.92 -22.94 10.67
C GLY A 599 4.57 -24.08 9.74
N HIS A 600 3.30 -24.39 9.59
CA HIS A 600 2.83 -25.45 8.68
C HIS A 600 3.14 -25.16 7.20
N TYR A 601 3.19 -23.90 6.76
CA TYR A 601 3.52 -23.55 5.40
C TYR A 601 4.98 -23.88 5.08
N PHE A 602 5.92 -23.43 5.91
CA PHE A 602 7.32 -23.75 5.64
C PHE A 602 7.68 -25.22 5.92
N GLU A 603 6.90 -25.94 6.76
CA GLU A 603 7.02 -27.39 6.85
C GLU A 603 6.57 -28.09 5.56
N ILE A 604 5.51 -27.61 4.92
CA ILE A 604 5.12 -28.11 3.60
C ILE A 604 6.27 -27.91 2.62
N VAL A 605 6.88 -26.73 2.60
CA VAL A 605 8.04 -26.44 1.73
C VAL A 605 9.22 -27.35 2.06
N ASN A 606 9.52 -27.56 3.34
CA ASN A 606 10.60 -28.42 3.81
C ASN A 606 10.44 -29.87 3.34
N ILE A 607 9.21 -30.39 3.32
CA ILE A 607 8.91 -31.80 2.99
C ILE A 607 8.69 -32.00 1.48
N LEU A 608 8.06 -31.03 0.79
CA LEU A 608 7.48 -31.19 -0.53
C LEU A 608 7.96 -30.14 -1.55
N GLY A 609 8.77 -29.16 -1.14
CA GLY A 609 9.14 -28.02 -1.95
C GLY A 609 8.02 -27.00 -2.12
N TRP A 610 8.23 -25.99 -2.95
CA TRP A 610 7.31 -24.87 -3.15
C TRP A 610 6.08 -25.21 -4.00
N CYS A 611 6.16 -26.23 -4.84
CA CYS A 611 5.10 -26.61 -5.78
C CYS A 611 3.71 -26.74 -5.18
N PRO A 612 3.50 -27.41 -4.03
CA PRO A 612 2.18 -27.53 -3.43
C PRO A 612 1.53 -26.18 -3.15
N LEU A 613 2.28 -25.24 -2.60
CA LEU A 613 1.76 -23.92 -2.24
C LEU A 613 1.52 -23.07 -3.49
N ARG A 614 2.39 -23.12 -4.50
CA ARG A 614 2.18 -22.45 -5.78
C ARG A 614 0.89 -22.95 -6.46
N ASN A 615 0.70 -24.26 -6.55
CA ASN A 615 -0.50 -24.84 -7.14
C ASN A 615 -1.76 -24.46 -6.35
N PHE A 616 -1.65 -24.41 -5.02
CA PHE A 616 -2.73 -23.98 -4.16
C PHE A 616 -3.14 -22.53 -4.45
N TRP A 617 -2.23 -21.56 -4.39
CA TRP A 617 -2.57 -20.14 -4.64
C TRP A 617 -2.97 -19.88 -6.10
N LYS A 618 -2.41 -20.64 -7.06
CA LYS A 618 -2.84 -20.58 -8.46
C LYS A 618 -4.31 -20.99 -8.61
N GLN A 619 -4.72 -22.07 -7.94
CA GLN A 619 -6.11 -22.51 -7.99
C GLN A 619 -7.04 -21.54 -7.27
N GLU A 620 -6.62 -20.94 -6.16
CA GLU A 620 -7.36 -19.88 -5.46
C GLU A 620 -7.61 -18.68 -6.40
N SER A 621 -6.58 -18.22 -7.12
CA SER A 621 -6.71 -17.18 -8.13
C SER A 621 -7.72 -17.54 -9.24
N ILE A 622 -7.62 -18.74 -9.82
CA ILE A 622 -8.53 -19.21 -10.89
C ILE A 622 -9.97 -19.28 -10.37
N ASP A 623 -10.16 -19.78 -9.17
CA ASP A 623 -11.49 -19.91 -8.58
C ASP A 623 -12.12 -18.54 -8.33
N PHE A 624 -11.34 -17.62 -7.86
CA PHE A 624 -11.78 -16.25 -7.66
C PHE A 624 -12.21 -15.58 -8.99
N GLU A 625 -11.42 -15.72 -10.06
CA GLU A 625 -11.76 -15.21 -11.39
C GLU A 625 -13.06 -15.80 -11.92
N ASN A 626 -13.37 -17.05 -11.54
CA ASN A 626 -14.63 -17.71 -11.87
C ASN A 626 -15.80 -17.36 -10.94
N GLY A 627 -15.63 -16.40 -10.03
CA GLY A 627 -16.65 -15.98 -9.06
C GLY A 627 -16.84 -16.97 -7.92
N ILE A 628 -15.94 -17.92 -7.74
CA ILE A 628 -15.90 -18.84 -6.62
C ILE A 628 -15.10 -18.14 -5.52
N ASN A 629 -15.80 -17.42 -4.68
CA ASN A 629 -15.16 -16.71 -3.58
C ASN A 629 -14.87 -17.65 -2.42
N HIS A 630 -13.63 -18.09 -2.31
CA HIS A 630 -13.09 -18.78 -1.13
C HIS A 630 -12.48 -17.79 -0.13
N GLY A 631 -12.93 -16.59 -0.19
CA GLY A 631 -12.48 -15.34 0.42
C GLY A 631 -11.69 -15.45 1.70
N ILE A 632 -10.84 -14.47 1.92
CA ILE A 632 -9.89 -14.33 3.02
C ILE A 632 -10.56 -14.53 4.39
N ASN A 633 -11.82 -14.18 4.56
CA ASN A 633 -12.45 -14.07 5.86
C ASN A 633 -13.47 -15.18 6.23
N ASN A 634 -13.75 -16.16 5.38
CA ASN A 634 -14.83 -17.12 5.64
C ASN A 634 -14.57 -18.52 5.13
N GLN A 635 -13.35 -18.96 4.99
CA GLN A 635 -13.12 -20.33 4.54
C GLN A 635 -13.34 -21.33 5.68
N VAL A 636 -14.16 -22.30 5.39
CA VAL A 636 -14.24 -23.50 6.20
C VAL A 636 -12.89 -24.21 6.14
N ASN A 637 -12.27 -24.53 7.29
CA ASN A 637 -10.97 -25.20 7.33
C ASN A 637 -10.90 -26.44 6.43
N ASP A 638 -11.99 -27.20 6.33
CA ASP A 638 -12.05 -28.39 5.49
C ASP A 638 -11.84 -28.11 4.01
N ASP A 639 -12.37 -27.01 3.48
CA ASP A 639 -12.16 -26.62 2.09
C ASP A 639 -10.68 -26.27 1.82
N ARG A 640 -10.04 -25.53 2.71
CA ARG A 640 -8.62 -25.21 2.58
C ARG A 640 -7.72 -26.44 2.71
N ILE A 641 -7.98 -27.29 3.70
CA ILE A 641 -7.24 -28.56 3.89
C ILE A 641 -7.36 -29.43 2.62
N LEU A 642 -8.58 -29.51 2.06
CA LEU A 642 -8.82 -30.24 0.80
C LEU A 642 -8.00 -29.65 -0.35
N ARG A 643 -8.06 -28.35 -0.57
CA ARG A 643 -7.36 -27.66 -1.66
C ARG A 643 -5.85 -27.77 -1.54
N MET A 644 -5.30 -27.56 -0.35
CA MET A 644 -3.85 -27.70 -0.09
C MET A 644 -3.40 -29.15 -0.30
N SER A 645 -4.19 -30.13 0.15
CA SER A 645 -3.87 -31.55 -0.01
C SER A 645 -3.97 -31.99 -1.48
N VAL A 646 -4.96 -31.49 -2.24
CA VAL A 646 -5.09 -31.74 -3.68
C VAL A 646 -3.92 -31.11 -4.44
N ALA A 647 -3.57 -29.86 -4.13
CA ALA A 647 -2.42 -29.16 -4.72
C ALA A 647 -1.09 -29.87 -4.44
N ALA A 648 -0.96 -30.47 -3.26
CA ALA A 648 0.20 -31.28 -2.87
C ALA A 648 0.16 -32.71 -3.42
N GLN A 649 -0.96 -33.18 -3.92
CA GLN A 649 -1.22 -34.61 -4.20
C GLN A 649 -0.90 -35.52 -3.01
N ALA A 650 -1.03 -35.01 -1.81
CA ALA A 650 -0.67 -35.65 -0.56
C ALA A 650 -1.64 -35.26 0.56
N ASP A 651 -1.98 -36.23 1.40
CA ASP A 651 -2.79 -35.94 2.59
C ASP A 651 -1.97 -35.13 3.59
N LEU A 652 -2.29 -33.84 3.70
CA LEU A 652 -1.62 -32.86 4.60
C LEU A 652 -2.29 -32.79 5.99
N ARG A 653 -3.43 -33.44 6.22
CA ARG A 653 -4.13 -33.40 7.50
C ARG A 653 -3.25 -33.78 8.70
N PRO A 654 -2.37 -34.81 8.62
CA PRO A 654 -1.53 -35.16 9.76
C PRO A 654 -0.58 -34.02 10.17
N LEU A 655 0.00 -33.35 9.21
CA LEU A 655 0.88 -32.20 9.43
C LEU A 655 0.10 -31.00 9.97
N LEU A 656 -1.02 -30.64 9.33
CA LEU A 656 -1.88 -29.53 9.72
C LEU A 656 -2.45 -29.73 11.13
N HIS A 657 -2.79 -30.98 11.52
CA HIS A 657 -3.24 -31.30 12.87
C HIS A 657 -2.17 -31.01 13.93
N VAL A 658 -0.90 -31.32 13.68
CA VAL A 658 0.19 -30.94 14.58
C VAL A 658 0.21 -29.44 14.83
N PHE A 659 -0.06 -28.64 13.81
CA PHE A 659 -0.09 -27.19 13.88
C PHE A 659 -1.44 -26.61 14.37
N GLY A 660 -2.40 -27.45 14.77
CA GLY A 660 -3.68 -27.02 15.35
C GLY A 660 -4.75 -26.66 14.33
N ILE A 661 -4.58 -27.07 13.09
CA ILE A 661 -5.58 -26.94 12.02
C ILE A 661 -6.32 -28.25 11.90
N LEU A 662 -7.55 -28.28 12.42
CA LEU A 662 -8.35 -29.49 12.57
C LEU A 662 -9.50 -29.55 11.56
N PRO A 663 -9.82 -30.74 11.01
CA PRO A 663 -11.03 -30.94 10.22
C PRO A 663 -12.28 -30.61 11.04
N GLN A 664 -13.24 -29.90 10.43
CA GLN A 664 -14.55 -29.64 11.02
C GLN A 664 -15.49 -30.85 10.81
N ASP A 665 -15.50 -31.44 9.62
CA ASP A 665 -16.15 -32.72 9.31
C ASP A 665 -15.12 -33.71 8.75
N ALA A 666 -14.44 -34.39 9.66
CA ALA A 666 -13.35 -35.32 9.31
C ALA A 666 -13.79 -36.47 8.38
N VAL A 667 -15.05 -36.88 8.45
CA VAL A 667 -15.58 -37.99 7.60
C VAL A 667 -15.82 -37.51 6.19
N ALA A 668 -16.56 -36.42 6.03
CA ALA A 668 -16.82 -35.83 4.71
C ALA A 668 -15.53 -35.41 4.01
N LEU A 669 -14.58 -34.83 4.73
CA LEU A 669 -13.28 -34.42 4.21
C LEU A 669 -12.49 -35.65 3.75
N GLN A 670 -12.43 -36.74 4.55
CA GLN A 670 -11.76 -37.97 4.16
C GLN A 670 -12.33 -38.56 2.87
N ASP A 671 -13.66 -38.58 2.75
CA ASP A 671 -14.33 -39.10 1.56
C ASP A 671 -13.99 -38.25 0.32
N THR A 672 -13.99 -36.93 0.47
CA THR A 672 -13.68 -35.99 -0.62
C THR A 672 -12.21 -36.08 -1.04
N LEU A 673 -11.28 -36.16 -0.11
CA LEU A 673 -9.85 -36.38 -0.39
C LEU A 673 -9.62 -37.68 -1.16
N THR A 674 -10.29 -38.77 -0.75
CA THR A 674 -10.20 -40.06 -1.44
C THR A 674 -10.73 -39.97 -2.86
N GLN A 675 -11.87 -39.32 -3.08
CA GLN A 675 -12.47 -39.11 -4.41
C GLN A 675 -11.56 -38.22 -5.30
N SER A 676 -10.84 -37.30 -4.71
CA SER A 676 -9.87 -36.41 -5.39
C SER A 676 -8.53 -37.13 -5.68
N GLY A 677 -8.38 -38.40 -5.31
CA GLY A 677 -7.16 -39.17 -5.55
C GLY A 677 -6.00 -38.81 -4.61
N VAL A 678 -6.25 -38.06 -3.55
CA VAL A 678 -5.24 -37.75 -2.55
C VAL A 678 -4.85 -39.01 -1.78
N ILE A 679 -3.55 -39.23 -1.63
CA ILE A 679 -3.00 -40.41 -0.97
C ILE A 679 -2.21 -40.04 0.29
N PRO A 680 -2.12 -40.96 1.29
CA PRO A 680 -1.22 -40.75 2.42
C PRO A 680 0.24 -40.67 1.94
N SER A 681 0.94 -39.63 2.40
CA SER A 681 2.31 -39.32 1.97
C SER A 681 3.35 -39.96 2.89
N LEU A 682 4.33 -40.68 2.27
CA LEU A 682 5.48 -41.20 3.00
C LEU A 682 6.36 -40.05 3.57
N ALA A 683 6.50 -38.96 2.83
CA ALA A 683 7.31 -37.83 3.25
C ALA A 683 6.71 -37.14 4.50
N VAL A 684 5.40 -36.93 4.53
CA VAL A 684 4.69 -36.38 5.71
C VAL A 684 4.83 -37.37 6.88
N TYR A 685 4.62 -38.67 6.67
CA TYR A 685 4.81 -39.68 7.71
C TYR A 685 6.22 -39.64 8.31
N ASN A 686 7.25 -39.63 7.47
CA ASN A 686 8.63 -39.59 7.94
C ASN A 686 8.90 -38.30 8.76
N ARG A 687 8.40 -37.15 8.34
CA ARG A 687 8.54 -35.90 9.11
C ARG A 687 7.88 -35.98 10.48
N LEU A 688 6.70 -36.61 10.58
CA LEU A 688 6.06 -36.87 11.89
C LEU A 688 6.90 -37.84 12.76
N GLN A 689 7.59 -38.80 12.16
CA GLN A 689 8.53 -39.63 12.91
C GLN A 689 9.74 -38.84 13.42
N ASP A 690 10.25 -37.90 12.64
CA ASP A 690 11.32 -37.02 13.08
C ASP A 690 10.90 -36.13 14.27
N TYR A 691 9.62 -35.72 14.32
CA TYR A 691 9.09 -34.91 15.42
C TYR A 691 9.19 -35.59 16.78
N PHE A 692 9.13 -36.93 16.86
CA PHE A 692 9.37 -37.64 18.12
C PHE A 692 10.74 -37.34 18.72
N ASN A 693 11.74 -37.10 17.86
CA ASN A 693 13.10 -36.79 18.30
C ASN A 693 13.26 -35.30 18.69
N LEU A 694 12.29 -34.47 18.36
CA LEU A 694 12.30 -33.03 18.66
C LEU A 694 11.61 -32.70 19.99
N ILE A 695 10.81 -33.61 20.55
CA ILE A 695 10.19 -33.43 21.87
C ILE A 695 11.30 -33.58 22.94
N PRO A 696 11.58 -32.55 23.76
CA PRO A 696 12.58 -32.67 24.83
C PRO A 696 12.21 -33.79 25.81
N ASP A 697 13.11 -34.73 26.08
CA ASP A 697 12.82 -35.90 26.90
C ASP A 697 12.60 -35.58 28.41
N ASP A 698 13.24 -34.51 28.89
CA ASP A 698 13.20 -34.09 30.27
C ASP A 698 13.43 -32.57 30.43
N ASN A 699 13.44 -32.11 31.65
CA ASN A 699 13.69 -30.71 31.98
C ASN A 699 15.03 -30.20 31.42
N ALA A 700 16.08 -31.01 31.49
CA ALA A 700 17.41 -30.57 31.02
C ALA A 700 17.44 -30.39 29.50
N ALA A 701 16.78 -31.29 28.75
CA ALA A 701 16.61 -31.16 27.31
C ALA A 701 15.77 -29.94 26.94
N PHE A 702 14.68 -29.67 27.70
CA PHE A 702 13.86 -28.47 27.45
C PHE A 702 14.64 -27.18 27.75
N VAL A 703 15.38 -27.12 28.86
CA VAL A 703 16.23 -25.97 29.20
C VAL A 703 17.26 -25.72 28.09
N ASN A 704 17.90 -26.77 27.57
CA ASN A 704 18.84 -26.63 26.45
C ASN A 704 18.15 -26.07 25.18
N TYR A 705 16.95 -26.54 24.88
CA TYR A 705 16.13 -26.00 23.80
C TYR A 705 15.83 -24.52 24.05
N ALA A 706 15.31 -24.14 25.21
CA ALA A 706 14.96 -22.78 25.59
C ALA A 706 16.18 -21.83 25.52
N LEU A 707 17.33 -22.24 26.02
CA LEU A 707 18.60 -21.49 25.95
C LEU A 707 19.13 -21.34 24.52
N SER A 708 18.80 -22.27 23.61
CA SER A 708 19.16 -22.17 22.21
C SER A 708 18.36 -21.10 21.46
N ILE A 709 17.25 -20.65 22.04
CA ILE A 709 16.39 -19.58 21.53
C ILE A 709 16.67 -18.28 22.27
N TYR A 710 16.71 -18.35 23.60
CA TYR A 710 16.93 -17.23 24.49
C TYR A 710 18.17 -17.51 25.38
N PRO A 711 19.38 -17.13 24.91
CA PRO A 711 20.61 -17.32 25.71
C PRO A 711 20.56 -16.68 27.10
N ASP A 712 19.80 -15.59 27.23
CA ASP A 712 19.64 -14.83 28.47
C ASP A 712 18.42 -15.26 29.31
N LEU A 713 17.86 -16.45 29.05
CA LEU A 713 16.67 -17.01 29.71
C LEU A 713 16.58 -16.77 31.24
N TYR A 714 17.70 -16.89 31.93
CA TYR A 714 17.77 -16.75 33.40
C TYR A 714 18.22 -15.36 33.88
N VAL A 715 18.62 -14.48 32.97
CA VAL A 715 19.09 -13.12 33.28
C VAL A 715 17.90 -12.17 33.36
N GLU A 716 16.98 -12.30 32.45
CA GLU A 716 15.79 -11.43 32.39
C GLU A 716 14.67 -11.86 33.34
N GLY A 717 14.62 -13.15 33.70
CA GLY A 717 13.59 -13.68 34.61
C GLY A 717 12.20 -13.69 34.00
N PRO A 718 11.14 -13.89 34.80
CA PRO A 718 9.76 -13.85 34.30
C PRO A 718 9.38 -12.41 33.94
N THR A 719 9.46 -12.09 32.68
CA THR A 719 8.94 -10.83 32.11
C THR A 719 7.42 -10.87 32.00
N ALA A 720 6.80 -9.71 31.73
CA ALA A 720 5.35 -9.55 31.68
C ALA A 720 4.70 -10.21 30.45
N ASP A 721 5.46 -10.89 29.61
CA ASP A 721 4.98 -11.56 28.40
C ASP A 721 4.87 -13.08 28.63
N PRO A 722 3.73 -13.58 29.10
CA PRO A 722 3.59 -14.96 29.57
C PRO A 722 3.45 -15.99 28.44
N ASP A 723 3.10 -15.59 27.23
CA ASP A 723 2.54 -16.55 26.28
C ASP A 723 3.53 -17.09 25.25
N TYR A 724 4.63 -16.38 24.91
CA TYR A 724 5.56 -16.82 23.87
C TYR A 724 7.02 -16.39 24.00
N GLY A 725 7.29 -15.33 24.72
CA GLY A 725 8.64 -14.74 24.84
C GLY A 725 9.55 -15.48 25.79
N VAL A 726 10.62 -14.82 26.21
CA VAL A 726 11.58 -15.34 27.17
C VAL A 726 10.91 -15.75 28.49
N GLY A 727 9.90 -14.99 28.94
CA GLY A 727 9.12 -15.27 30.14
C GLY A 727 8.35 -16.60 30.06
N TRP A 728 7.72 -16.88 28.92
CA TRP A 728 7.03 -18.15 28.69
C TRP A 728 8.01 -19.34 28.75
N HIS A 729 9.13 -19.26 28.06
CA HIS A 729 10.16 -20.30 28.07
C HIS A 729 10.74 -20.51 29.49
N TYR A 730 10.94 -19.43 30.24
CA TYR A 730 11.37 -19.48 31.63
C TYR A 730 10.38 -20.23 32.53
N LEU A 731 9.10 -19.87 32.47
CA LEU A 731 8.03 -20.49 33.26
C LEU A 731 7.85 -21.96 32.89
N LYS A 732 7.89 -22.27 31.58
CA LYS A 732 7.80 -23.65 31.10
C LYS A 732 9.00 -24.48 31.57
N ALA A 733 10.21 -23.93 31.54
CA ALA A 733 11.41 -24.59 32.04
C ALA A 733 11.36 -24.94 33.56
N LEU A 734 10.58 -24.21 34.34
CA LEU A 734 10.40 -24.54 35.78
C LEU A 734 9.53 -25.77 36.00
N ASN A 735 8.67 -26.13 35.07
CA ASN A 735 7.62 -27.14 35.25
C ASN A 735 7.73 -28.32 34.29
N TYR A 736 8.49 -28.20 33.21
CA TYR A 736 8.66 -29.26 32.23
C TYR A 736 9.40 -30.46 32.82
N ASP A 737 8.88 -31.65 32.64
CA ASP A 737 9.48 -32.90 33.14
C ASP A 737 9.27 -34.08 32.18
N ALA A 738 9.83 -35.25 32.56
CA ALA A 738 9.70 -36.47 31.76
C ALA A 738 8.26 -36.98 31.63
N VAL A 739 7.36 -36.61 32.56
CA VAL A 739 5.94 -37.00 32.48
C VAL A 739 5.25 -36.15 31.41
N GLU A 740 5.53 -34.89 31.36
CA GLU A 740 5.03 -34.01 30.29
C GLU A 740 5.58 -34.43 28.92
N ALA A 741 6.88 -34.71 28.82
CA ALA A 741 7.49 -35.25 27.62
C ALA A 741 6.79 -36.51 27.11
N GLN A 742 6.50 -37.47 27.99
CA GLN A 742 5.77 -38.68 27.64
C GLN A 742 4.32 -38.36 27.18
N ASN A 743 3.65 -37.40 27.80
CA ASN A 743 2.32 -36.99 27.42
C ASN A 743 2.32 -36.39 26.00
N LEU A 744 3.27 -35.50 25.68
CA LEU A 744 3.42 -34.91 24.33
C LEU A 744 3.71 -35.99 23.29
N THR A 745 4.59 -36.94 23.63
CA THR A 745 4.87 -38.12 22.79
C THR A 745 3.61 -38.94 22.52
N ASN A 746 2.77 -39.18 23.54
CA ASN A 746 1.50 -39.89 23.38
C ASN A 746 0.52 -39.15 22.50
N ILE A 747 0.44 -37.80 22.64
CA ILE A 747 -0.37 -36.95 21.77
C ILE A 747 0.08 -37.10 20.32
N LEU A 748 1.37 -36.93 20.03
CA LEU A 748 1.91 -37.09 18.70
C LEU A 748 1.63 -38.48 18.15
N GLN A 749 1.81 -39.54 18.97
CA GLN A 749 1.50 -40.91 18.57
C GLN A 749 0.01 -41.07 18.20
N SER A 750 -0.89 -40.47 18.96
CA SER A 750 -2.32 -40.51 18.65
C SER A 750 -2.67 -39.85 17.33
N ILE A 751 -1.97 -38.74 16.96
CA ILE A 751 -2.10 -38.13 15.65
C ILE A 751 -1.61 -39.08 14.55
N VAL A 752 -0.44 -39.70 14.75
CA VAL A 752 0.07 -40.67 13.78
C VAL A 752 -0.89 -41.86 13.61
N ASP A 753 -1.37 -42.44 14.71
CA ASP A 753 -2.31 -43.59 14.66
C ASP A 753 -3.64 -43.23 13.99
N LEU A 754 -4.12 -41.99 14.20
CA LEU A 754 -5.35 -41.52 13.60
C LEU A 754 -5.29 -41.52 12.07
N TYR A 755 -4.21 -41.02 11.49
CA TYR A 755 -4.08 -40.86 10.04
C TYR A 755 -3.34 -41.99 9.35
N TYR A 756 -2.57 -42.78 10.08
CA TYR A 756 -1.81 -43.93 9.56
C TYR A 756 -2.11 -45.24 10.34
N PRO A 757 -3.38 -45.65 10.40
CA PRO A 757 -3.78 -46.83 11.18
C PRO A 757 -3.14 -48.14 10.70
N ASN A 758 -2.67 -48.14 9.46
CA ASN A 758 -1.98 -49.30 8.87
C ASN A 758 -0.43 -49.18 8.90
N GLY A 759 0.09 -48.17 9.64
CA GLY A 759 1.53 -47.88 9.71
C GLY A 759 2.02 -47.11 8.48
N GLN A 760 3.32 -47.22 8.21
CA GLN A 760 4.01 -46.45 7.19
C GLN A 760 3.34 -46.56 5.80
N PRO A 761 2.96 -45.44 5.17
CA PRO A 761 2.39 -45.44 3.83
C PRO A 761 3.47 -45.69 2.76
N THR A 762 3.04 -46.17 1.58
CA THR A 762 3.91 -46.41 0.42
C THR A 762 3.80 -45.32 -0.65
N GLY A 763 2.94 -44.31 -0.44
CA GLY A 763 2.72 -43.21 -1.39
C GLY A 763 3.93 -42.29 -1.51
N SER A 764 4.40 -42.07 -2.74
CA SER A 764 5.41 -41.08 -3.07
C SER A 764 4.78 -39.98 -3.89
N ILE A 765 5.26 -38.74 -3.69
CA ILE A 765 4.84 -37.60 -4.48
C ILE A 765 5.53 -37.68 -5.85
N ASN A 766 4.82 -37.21 -6.87
CA ASN A 766 5.42 -37.04 -8.19
C ASN A 766 6.46 -35.89 -8.13
N PRO A 767 7.75 -36.17 -8.39
CA PRO A 767 8.80 -35.15 -8.38
C PRO A 767 8.62 -34.08 -9.45
N ASP A 768 7.86 -34.40 -10.52
CA ASP A 768 7.62 -33.45 -11.63
C ASP A 768 6.28 -32.69 -11.48
N LEU A 769 5.74 -32.64 -10.27
CA LEU A 769 4.42 -32.07 -10.03
C LEU A 769 4.30 -30.63 -10.53
N CYS A 770 5.31 -29.80 -10.35
CA CYS A 770 5.35 -28.41 -10.83
C CYS A 770 5.33 -28.32 -12.36
N CYS A 771 6.21 -29.07 -13.00
CA CYS A 771 6.33 -29.06 -14.46
C CYS A 771 5.10 -29.58 -15.17
N LEU A 772 4.38 -30.54 -14.53
CA LEU A 772 3.14 -31.11 -15.10
C LEU A 772 1.93 -30.19 -14.98
N LEU A 773 1.86 -29.44 -13.88
CA LEU A 773 0.71 -28.58 -13.58
C LEU A 773 0.86 -27.14 -14.12
N ASP A 774 2.08 -26.74 -14.46
CA ASP A 774 2.36 -25.38 -14.88
C ASP A 774 2.79 -25.30 -16.34
N THR A 775 1.81 -25.23 -17.24
CA THR A 775 2.05 -24.91 -18.64
C THR A 775 2.14 -23.38 -18.81
N MET A 776 3.37 -22.86 -18.80
CA MET A 776 3.62 -21.48 -19.16
C MET A 776 3.14 -21.21 -20.59
N ARG A 777 2.42 -20.13 -20.78
CA ARG A 777 2.03 -19.62 -22.09
C ARG A 777 2.75 -18.32 -22.33
N ILE A 778 3.18 -18.11 -23.57
CA ILE A 778 3.80 -16.85 -23.98
C ILE A 778 2.83 -16.18 -24.94
N ASN A 779 2.49 -14.96 -24.65
CA ASN A 779 1.58 -14.18 -25.46
C ASN A 779 2.12 -12.77 -25.69
N MET A 780 1.56 -12.07 -26.67
CA MET A 780 1.81 -10.65 -26.88
C MET A 780 0.66 -9.87 -26.26
N VAL A 781 0.94 -9.12 -25.22
CA VAL A 781 -0.03 -8.24 -24.57
C VAL A 781 0.48 -6.82 -24.73
N ASN A 782 -0.38 -5.93 -25.25
CA ASN A 782 -0.01 -4.54 -25.51
C ASN A 782 1.33 -4.39 -26.28
N GLU A 783 1.57 -5.28 -27.24
CA GLU A 783 2.79 -5.34 -28.06
C GLU A 783 4.06 -5.78 -27.30
N GLU A 784 3.92 -6.23 -26.07
CA GLU A 784 4.99 -6.81 -25.28
C GLU A 784 4.87 -8.33 -25.17
N LEU A 785 6.01 -9.00 -25.04
CA LEU A 785 6.05 -10.44 -24.80
C LEU A 785 5.76 -10.67 -23.32
N VAL A 786 4.67 -11.34 -23.01
CA VAL A 786 4.26 -11.63 -21.64
C VAL A 786 4.16 -13.13 -21.45
N VAL A 787 4.70 -13.60 -20.33
CA VAL A 787 4.50 -14.98 -19.88
C VAL A 787 3.18 -15.03 -19.13
N ILE A 788 2.25 -15.83 -19.64
CA ILE A 788 0.94 -16.04 -19.05
C ILE A 788 0.89 -17.45 -18.47
N GLY A 789 0.32 -17.60 -17.30
CA GLY A 789 0.16 -18.91 -16.67
C GLY A 789 0.41 -18.89 -15.16
N GLY A 790 0.53 -17.69 -14.61
CA GLY A 790 0.60 -17.51 -13.16
C GLY A 790 1.99 -17.72 -12.54
N VAL A 791 3.03 -17.93 -13.33
CA VAL A 791 4.38 -18.13 -12.81
C VAL A 791 5.31 -17.03 -13.29
N GLN A 792 5.95 -16.34 -12.35
CA GLN A 792 7.04 -15.42 -12.65
C GLN A 792 8.26 -16.20 -13.14
N PRO A 793 8.88 -15.87 -14.28
CA PRO A 793 10.03 -16.58 -14.77
C PRO A 793 11.27 -16.21 -13.97
N TYR A 794 12.16 -17.20 -13.82
CA TYR A 794 13.51 -16.96 -13.37
C TYR A 794 14.35 -16.33 -14.48
N ASP A 795 14.25 -16.89 -15.69
CA ASP A 795 14.95 -16.41 -16.87
C ASP A 795 14.10 -16.52 -18.13
N ILE A 796 14.31 -15.61 -19.08
CA ILE A 796 13.69 -15.64 -20.40
C ILE A 796 14.80 -15.48 -21.43
N SER A 797 14.99 -16.50 -22.28
CA SER A 797 15.92 -16.43 -23.40
C SER A 797 15.16 -16.44 -24.73
N ILE A 798 15.66 -15.63 -25.67
CA ILE A 798 15.08 -15.54 -27.02
C ILE A 798 16.15 -15.87 -28.04
N ASP A 799 15.92 -16.92 -28.82
CA ASP A 799 16.76 -17.29 -29.96
C ASP A 799 15.97 -17.11 -31.28
N THR A 800 16.62 -16.53 -32.26
CA THR A 800 16.02 -16.30 -33.58
C THR A 800 16.86 -17.00 -34.65
N THR A 801 16.31 -18.05 -35.23
CA THR A 801 16.94 -18.78 -36.32
C THR A 801 16.08 -18.68 -37.58
N GLY A 802 16.52 -17.86 -38.56
CA GLY A 802 15.74 -17.61 -39.76
C GLY A 802 14.43 -16.88 -39.47
N ASN A 803 13.30 -17.46 -39.86
CA ASN A 803 11.96 -16.90 -39.65
C ASN A 803 11.28 -17.44 -38.36
N ILE A 804 12.03 -18.04 -37.47
CA ILE A 804 11.53 -18.64 -36.25
C ILE A 804 12.16 -17.92 -35.07
N MET A 805 11.31 -17.41 -34.19
CA MET A 805 11.68 -16.93 -32.86
C MET A 805 11.33 -17.99 -31.84
N MET A 806 12.32 -18.50 -31.13
CA MET A 806 12.19 -19.41 -30.02
C MET A 806 12.27 -18.62 -28.73
N VAL A 807 11.25 -18.65 -27.91
CA VAL A 807 11.26 -18.04 -26.58
C VAL A 807 11.27 -19.16 -25.57
N THR A 808 12.35 -19.28 -24.84
CA THR A 808 12.48 -20.24 -23.73
C THR A 808 12.37 -19.48 -22.42
N VAL A 809 11.44 -19.94 -21.59
CA VAL A 809 11.20 -19.43 -20.24
C VAL A 809 11.63 -20.51 -19.27
N VAL A 810 12.42 -20.15 -18.28
CA VAL A 810 12.82 -21.00 -17.17
C VAL A 810 12.16 -20.47 -15.91
N ASP A 811 11.44 -21.31 -15.17
CA ASP A 811 10.86 -20.92 -13.89
C ASP A 811 11.84 -21.07 -12.72
N PHE A 812 11.42 -20.69 -11.51
CA PHE A 812 12.23 -20.80 -10.30
C PHE A 812 12.49 -22.26 -9.85
N ASP A 813 11.78 -23.23 -10.40
CA ASP A 813 12.01 -24.67 -10.17
C ASP A 813 12.93 -25.28 -11.23
N GLY A 814 13.38 -24.50 -12.21
CA GLY A 814 14.21 -24.95 -13.32
C GLY A 814 13.44 -25.68 -14.42
N CYS A 815 12.09 -25.59 -14.42
CA CYS A 815 11.29 -26.11 -15.51
C CYS A 815 11.38 -25.17 -16.73
N GLU A 816 11.63 -25.75 -17.90
CA GLU A 816 11.74 -24.98 -19.13
C GLU A 816 10.49 -25.14 -20.00
N SER A 817 9.99 -24.03 -20.53
CA SER A 817 8.97 -24.00 -21.55
C SER A 817 9.47 -23.23 -22.75
N THR A 818 9.44 -23.83 -23.92
CA THR A 818 9.86 -23.18 -25.15
C THR A 818 8.67 -23.02 -26.09
N ASN A 819 8.37 -21.80 -26.46
CA ASN A 819 7.37 -21.48 -27.45
C ASN A 819 8.03 -21.00 -28.74
N GLN A 820 7.47 -21.43 -29.84
CA GLN A 820 7.96 -21.10 -31.15
C GLN A 820 6.99 -20.14 -31.86
N PHE A 821 7.50 -18.99 -32.26
CA PHE A 821 6.76 -18.00 -33.02
C PHE A 821 7.31 -17.99 -34.45
N VAL A 822 6.44 -18.22 -35.41
CA VAL A 822 6.83 -18.15 -36.82
C VAL A 822 6.77 -16.70 -37.27
N LEU A 823 7.94 -16.09 -37.45
CA LEU A 823 8.06 -14.71 -37.93
C LEU A 823 7.53 -14.54 -39.36
N SER A 824 7.19 -15.64 -40.04
CA SER A 824 6.64 -15.60 -41.41
C SER A 824 5.19 -15.08 -41.50
N SER A 825 4.44 -15.05 -40.42
CA SER A 825 3.17 -14.30 -40.39
C SER A 825 3.37 -12.79 -40.32
N LEU A 826 4.61 -12.39 -40.02
CA LEU A 826 5.10 -11.02 -40.00
C LEU A 826 5.89 -10.67 -41.28
N ASN A 827 6.23 -11.67 -42.09
CA ASN A 827 6.83 -11.56 -43.40
C ASN A 827 5.74 -11.86 -44.48
N GLU A 828 4.76 -11.01 -44.64
CA GLU A 828 4.41 -10.74 -46.03
C GLU A 828 5.69 -10.17 -46.70
N GLU A 829 6.08 -10.71 -47.88
CA GLU A 829 7.22 -10.26 -48.65
C GLU A 829 7.31 -8.73 -48.53
N VAL A 830 8.36 -8.26 -47.88
CA VAL A 830 8.68 -6.86 -47.90
C VAL A 830 8.85 -6.56 -49.38
N PRO A 831 8.01 -5.76 -49.97
CA PRO A 831 8.27 -5.34 -51.35
C PRO A 831 9.73 -4.85 -51.37
N ASP A 832 10.49 -5.16 -52.41
CA ASP A 832 11.85 -4.62 -52.66
C ASP A 832 11.93 -3.10 -52.57
N GLU A 833 10.84 -2.48 -52.22
CA GLU A 833 10.54 -1.06 -52.17
C GLU A 833 10.85 -0.39 -50.80
N ILE A 834 11.06 -1.15 -49.70
CA ILE A 834 11.38 -0.54 -48.39
C ILE A 834 12.83 -0.87 -48.01
N LYS A 835 13.67 0.17 -47.90
CA LYS A 835 15.04 0.02 -47.46
C LYS A 835 15.27 0.60 -46.10
N ILE A 836 16.06 -0.12 -45.31
CA ILE A 836 16.44 0.24 -43.93
C ILE A 836 17.97 0.32 -43.91
N TYR A 837 18.51 1.49 -43.58
CA TYR A 837 19.95 1.71 -43.55
C TYR A 837 20.37 2.89 -42.64
N PRO A 838 21.58 2.89 -42.12
CA PRO A 838 22.52 1.74 -42.11
C PRO A 838 22.02 0.67 -41.12
N ASN A 839 22.32 -0.56 -41.42
CA ASN A 839 22.11 -1.66 -40.52
C ASN A 839 23.27 -2.67 -40.70
N PRO A 840 24.18 -2.77 -39.72
CA PRO A 840 24.20 -2.16 -38.38
C PRO A 840 24.35 -0.62 -38.36
N SER A 841 23.92 -0.02 -37.25
CA SER A 841 24.00 1.43 -36.99
C SER A 841 24.43 1.73 -35.56
N SER A 842 25.00 2.92 -35.32
CA SER A 842 25.41 3.41 -34.02
C SER A 842 24.59 4.59 -33.51
N THR A 843 23.87 5.30 -34.39
CA THR A 843 23.19 6.53 -34.02
C THR A 843 21.75 6.63 -34.55
N GLU A 844 21.56 6.33 -35.82
CA GLU A 844 20.26 6.52 -36.49
C GLU A 844 20.05 5.44 -37.56
N ILE A 845 18.78 5.02 -37.69
CA ILE A 845 18.33 4.10 -38.73
C ILE A 845 17.31 4.83 -39.59
N TYR A 846 17.55 4.87 -40.91
CA TYR A 846 16.69 5.49 -41.87
C TYR A 846 15.82 4.46 -42.56
N ILE A 847 14.57 4.84 -42.85
CA ILE A 847 13.58 4.04 -43.56
C ILE A 847 13.20 4.73 -44.85
N ASP A 848 13.59 4.14 -45.97
CA ASP A 848 13.29 4.66 -47.28
C ASP A 848 12.00 3.99 -47.86
N LEU A 849 10.93 4.75 -47.90
CA LEU A 849 9.63 4.36 -48.46
C LEU A 849 9.39 4.94 -49.88
N THR A 850 10.39 5.56 -50.50
CA THR A 850 10.22 6.32 -51.76
C THR A 850 9.70 5.49 -52.95
N LYS A 851 9.82 4.18 -52.85
CA LYS A 851 9.26 3.22 -53.83
C LYS A 851 7.95 2.57 -53.39
N SER A 852 7.45 2.88 -52.19
CA SER A 852 6.21 2.34 -51.64
C SER A 852 5.08 3.39 -51.76
N ASN A 853 3.91 2.98 -52.20
CA ASN A 853 2.73 3.85 -52.15
C ASN A 853 2.10 3.95 -50.74
N ASN A 854 2.69 3.35 -49.73
CA ASN A 854 2.14 3.30 -48.40
C ASN A 854 2.72 4.42 -47.53
N GLN A 855 1.89 5.06 -46.72
CA GLN A 855 2.34 6.00 -45.68
C GLN A 855 2.64 5.25 -44.37
N MET A 856 3.73 5.60 -43.74
CA MET A 856 4.06 5.08 -42.41
C MET A 856 3.21 5.78 -41.36
N GLU A 857 2.62 5.02 -40.42
CA GLU A 857 1.87 5.55 -39.30
C GLU A 857 2.72 5.50 -38.03
N HIS A 858 3.32 4.35 -37.75
CA HIS A 858 4.15 4.16 -36.58
C HIS A 858 5.45 3.44 -36.88
N LEU A 859 6.50 3.81 -36.12
CA LEU A 859 7.81 3.19 -36.19
C LEU A 859 8.26 2.87 -34.76
N ARG A 860 8.66 1.61 -34.52
CA ARG A 860 9.05 1.16 -33.17
C ARG A 860 10.37 0.38 -33.22
N ILE A 861 11.22 0.57 -32.22
CA ILE A 861 12.30 -0.35 -31.90
C ILE A 861 11.90 -1.17 -30.67
N ILE A 862 11.97 -2.47 -30.83
CA ILE A 862 11.55 -3.44 -29.84
C ILE A 862 12.82 -4.21 -29.44
N SER A 863 13.04 -4.40 -28.14
CA SER A 863 14.12 -5.23 -27.62
C SER A 863 13.92 -6.69 -28.05
N VAL A 864 14.97 -7.48 -27.95
CA VAL A 864 14.87 -8.94 -28.17
C VAL A 864 13.93 -9.64 -27.16
N ASN A 865 13.61 -8.96 -26.04
CA ASN A 865 12.65 -9.42 -25.03
C ASN A 865 11.20 -8.95 -25.33
N GLY A 866 10.96 -8.37 -26.53
CA GLY A 866 9.64 -7.92 -26.97
C GLY A 866 9.23 -6.51 -26.54
N GLN A 867 10.08 -5.81 -25.78
CA GLN A 867 9.75 -4.51 -25.24
C GLN A 867 9.96 -3.38 -26.24
N VAL A 868 9.00 -2.50 -26.38
CA VAL A 868 9.12 -1.28 -27.18
C VAL A 868 10.06 -0.30 -26.50
N LEU A 869 11.23 -0.08 -27.06
CA LEU A 869 12.27 0.81 -26.51
C LEU A 869 12.18 2.22 -27.08
N ILE A 870 11.77 2.36 -28.30
CA ILE A 870 11.63 3.64 -28.99
C ILE A 870 10.42 3.56 -29.90
N GLN A 871 9.57 4.58 -29.84
CA GLN A 871 8.43 4.73 -30.76
C GLN A 871 8.44 6.12 -31.38
N SER A 872 8.12 6.19 -32.66
CA SER A 872 7.99 7.45 -33.38
C SER A 872 6.81 7.40 -34.34
N GLN A 873 6.08 8.50 -34.48
CA GLN A 873 5.01 8.66 -35.46
C GLN A 873 5.56 9.36 -36.71
N LYS A 874 5.31 8.79 -37.89
CA LYS A 874 5.58 9.40 -39.22
C LYS A 874 7.02 9.92 -39.37
N ALA A 875 8.01 9.19 -38.89
CA ALA A 875 9.41 9.61 -39.00
C ALA A 875 10.16 8.76 -40.05
N ASP A 876 10.88 9.37 -40.94
CA ASP A 876 11.71 8.68 -41.94
C ASP A 876 13.00 8.10 -41.34
N PHE A 877 13.25 8.34 -40.07
CA PHE A 877 14.36 7.77 -39.30
C PHE A 877 14.04 7.62 -37.82
N ILE A 878 14.80 6.76 -37.17
CA ILE A 878 14.71 6.56 -35.72
C ILE A 878 16.10 6.70 -35.10
N ASN A 879 16.19 7.51 -34.03
CA ASN A 879 17.44 7.70 -33.30
C ASN A 879 17.60 6.55 -32.29
N ILE A 880 18.70 5.80 -32.44
CA ILE A 880 19.05 4.65 -31.60
C ILE A 880 20.28 4.90 -30.73
N SER A 881 20.72 6.16 -30.62
CA SER A 881 21.94 6.52 -29.85
C SER A 881 21.83 6.21 -28.35
N THR A 882 20.64 5.99 -27.84
CA THR A 882 20.38 5.62 -26.45
C THR A 882 20.38 4.11 -26.20
N LEU A 883 20.33 3.29 -27.25
CA LEU A 883 20.32 1.82 -27.12
C LEU A 883 21.73 1.29 -26.88
N SER A 884 21.85 0.25 -26.07
CA SER A 884 23.10 -0.50 -25.92
C SER A 884 23.48 -1.25 -27.20
N GLU A 885 24.74 -1.66 -27.32
CA GLU A 885 25.16 -2.56 -28.42
C GLU A 885 24.37 -3.87 -28.32
N GLY A 886 23.76 -4.27 -29.45
CA GLY A 886 22.95 -5.46 -29.47
C GLY A 886 22.02 -5.56 -30.67
N MET A 887 21.17 -6.57 -30.63
CA MET A 887 20.15 -6.78 -31.69
C MET A 887 18.77 -6.34 -31.19
N TYR A 888 18.03 -5.72 -32.10
CA TYR A 888 16.68 -5.17 -31.86
C TYR A 888 15.75 -5.49 -33.02
N ILE A 889 14.45 -5.38 -32.78
CA ILE A 889 13.41 -5.54 -33.78
C ILE A 889 12.90 -4.13 -34.17
N LEU A 890 12.93 -3.81 -35.43
CA LEU A 890 12.29 -2.61 -35.98
C LEU A 890 10.91 -3.00 -36.52
N GLN A 891 9.88 -2.42 -35.99
CA GLN A 891 8.49 -2.56 -36.44
C GLN A 891 8.07 -1.28 -37.13
N ILE A 892 7.52 -1.42 -38.34
CA ILE A 892 7.00 -0.32 -39.15
C ILE A 892 5.52 -0.63 -39.43
N GLU A 893 4.65 0.25 -39.00
CA GLU A 893 3.22 0.17 -39.26
C GLU A 893 2.87 1.14 -40.39
N LEU A 894 2.23 0.62 -41.42
CA LEU A 894 1.80 1.36 -42.60
C LEU A 894 0.30 1.65 -42.55
N ALA A 895 -0.13 2.71 -43.19
CA ALA A 895 -1.54 3.05 -43.34
C ALA A 895 -2.35 1.86 -43.85
N GLY A 896 -3.42 1.53 -43.11
CA GLY A 896 -4.25 0.35 -43.37
C GLY A 896 -3.89 -0.86 -42.46
N GLY A 897 -3.01 -0.67 -41.45
CA GLY A 897 -2.72 -1.68 -40.42
C GLY A 897 -1.71 -2.76 -40.87
N LYS A 898 -1.07 -2.58 -42.03
CA LYS A 898 -0.02 -3.49 -42.48
C LYS A 898 1.27 -3.24 -41.67
N GLN A 899 1.81 -4.27 -41.08
CA GLN A 899 3.04 -4.20 -40.28
C GLN A 899 4.22 -4.84 -41.02
N ILE A 900 5.40 -4.22 -40.91
CA ILE A 900 6.69 -4.72 -41.42
C ILE A 900 7.67 -4.81 -40.28
N ILE A 901 8.27 -5.95 -40.10
CA ILE A 901 9.23 -6.20 -39.02
C ILE A 901 10.58 -6.55 -39.60
N LYS A 902 11.62 -5.88 -39.09
CA LYS A 902 13.03 -6.07 -39.50
C LYS A 902 13.94 -6.15 -38.29
N LYS A 903 14.96 -6.99 -38.38
CA LYS A 903 16.06 -7.04 -37.44
C LYS A 903 17.02 -5.88 -37.70
N VAL A 904 17.38 -5.18 -36.66
CA VAL A 904 18.38 -4.11 -36.70
C VAL A 904 19.46 -4.36 -35.66
N SER A 905 20.69 -4.05 -35.99
CA SER A 905 21.86 -4.22 -35.12
C SER A 905 22.41 -2.85 -34.75
N VAL A 906 22.59 -2.64 -33.44
CA VAL A 906 23.29 -1.48 -32.89
C VAL A 906 24.73 -1.90 -32.61
N LEU A 907 25.67 -1.19 -33.19
CA LEU A 907 27.12 -1.36 -32.95
C LEU A 907 27.66 -0.03 -32.43
N ARG A 908 28.56 -0.04 -31.46
CA ARG A 908 29.25 1.14 -30.94
C ARG A 908 30.77 0.99 -30.99
#